data_dff4750069a99ec78b087584e7a9127b
#
_entry.id   dff4750069a99ec78b087584e7a9127b
#
_cell.length_a   1.000
_cell.length_b   1.000
_cell.length_c   1.000
_cell.angle_alpha   90.00
_cell.angle_beta   90.00
_cell.angle_gamma   90.00
#
_symmetry.space_group_name_H-M   'P 1'
#
loop_
_entity.id
_entity.type
_entity.pdbx_description
1 polymer ?
#
loop_
_entity_poly.entity_id
_entity_poly.type
_entity_poly.pdbx_seq_one_letter_code
_entity_poly.pdbx_strand_id
1 'polypeptide(L)'
;MKPEEKARAIIDRMFEEAGWEVVDRDKYAPNMTAVAIREGLMVGNREADYLLFLNGKAVGVLEAKRIEIDINSDIVQEQARLYTRSCPKWCQAWFPNKPLPLAYVANSRDLMFYDTRKSNSEFEYCKKIHTPKEVKKLLGLEDDYVGLPMLNPKGLRACQYEAITELEKSYRNGENRALMVLATGAGKTYTACLAAYRMLAFTPMKRILFLVDRNNLGKQAETEFGTFRLTENGDPFNTIFTVNRLKSSSVPADSNVVISTIQRLFSLLKGDEITDSDDDYDEIEDKEIILPEHPNLPSDFFDMIIIDECHRSIYGNWQKVLNYFSGAKLIGLTATPVPETKAFFNNNIIVNYTLEKSIVDGVNVDCRVYRIKTQATENGGAILEGEKVKRETRYTGKVQTLNNQETKNYTREELNRSIVNPAQIKLILETYHDAVYTEMFTDPQREANLDYLPKTLIFALNENHATNIVQIAKEVFGHNDNRFVQKITYSAGDSNELIRQFRNDKDFRVAVTCTLVATGTDIKPLEVVMFMRDVASEPLYVQMKGRGVRTIGDEQLRNVTPNAYSKDCFFLVDAVGVTEHEKVITSPSEGATSKLMSLKELLEKITHGNVSDDYLRLLASRLSRISHKCEEKDREKFISLAYISMMDIASNIFDALEQGFLPEYINVNEPNTDRKALVCNIANYPDAREFLLILNAGFIETLMPGEDTLISKGFSQEEAQTTTSAFEAYCEEHKDEIEALRIIYNNQGEPLTYTMLKDLENKLKFASSKFNTSLLWNSYAIINPQMVKHSSTKEEKEALTNIIQLVRYAFHQIERLESLYPSANQRFNLWCGQNQRPLTEEQIGVMQQVFSYIASNGYCTITEIKDNDKTQAAQLIRAFGGKNIADEALSSLSQFIIYRKIA
;
A
#
# COMPACT_ATOMS: atom_id res chain seq x y z
N MET A 1 -6.82 29.00 -57.58
CA MET A 1 -6.91 27.72 -56.86
C MET A 1 -6.53 26.63 -57.86
N LYS A 2 -5.52 25.83 -57.49
CA LYS A 2 -5.13 24.69 -58.32
C LYS A 2 -6.24 23.63 -58.28
N PRO A 3 -6.40 22.75 -59.27
CA PRO A 3 -7.45 21.75 -59.31
C PRO A 3 -7.49 20.86 -58.02
N GLU A 4 -6.33 20.56 -57.48
CA GLU A 4 -6.18 19.79 -56.19
C GLU A 4 -6.75 20.56 -54.98
N GLU A 5 -6.49 21.85 -54.89
CA GLU A 5 -7.01 22.69 -53.78
C GLU A 5 -8.55 22.79 -53.81
N LYS A 6 -9.14 22.76 -55.06
CA LYS A 6 -10.62 22.73 -55.18
C LYS A 6 -11.20 21.42 -54.75
N ALA A 7 -10.57 20.30 -55.11
CA ALA A 7 -11.03 18.96 -54.70
C ALA A 7 -10.95 18.81 -53.17
N ARG A 8 -9.84 19.24 -52.54
CA ARG A 8 -9.66 19.22 -51.09
C ARG A 8 -10.72 20.07 -50.37
N ALA A 9 -11.01 21.29 -50.84
CA ALA A 9 -12.03 22.14 -50.23
C ALA A 9 -13.44 21.52 -50.24
N ILE A 10 -13.75 20.70 -51.22
CA ILE A 10 -15.02 19.97 -51.32
C ILE A 10 -15.01 18.79 -50.32
N ILE A 11 -13.92 18.05 -50.25
CA ILE A 11 -13.78 16.92 -49.33
C ILE A 11 -13.77 17.39 -47.85
N ASP A 12 -13.13 18.53 -47.55
CA ASP A 12 -13.21 19.17 -46.24
C ASP A 12 -14.66 19.42 -45.82
N ARG A 13 -15.45 20.01 -46.73
CA ARG A 13 -16.88 20.25 -46.49
C ARG A 13 -17.66 18.96 -46.26
N MET A 14 -17.35 17.90 -47.04
CA MET A 14 -17.99 16.56 -46.84
C MET A 14 -17.71 16.00 -45.47
N PHE A 15 -16.53 16.21 -44.89
CA PHE A 15 -16.19 15.83 -43.55
C PHE A 15 -16.95 16.68 -42.51
N GLU A 16 -16.94 18.01 -42.68
CA GLU A 16 -17.62 18.96 -41.79
C GLU A 16 -19.15 18.68 -41.76
N GLU A 17 -19.77 18.46 -42.92
CA GLU A 17 -21.19 18.08 -43.01
C GLU A 17 -21.52 16.73 -42.39
N ALA A 18 -20.53 15.82 -42.33
CA ALA A 18 -20.64 14.54 -41.64
C ALA A 18 -20.35 14.64 -40.14
N GLY A 19 -19.95 15.83 -39.61
CA GLY A 19 -19.67 16.07 -38.21
C GLY A 19 -18.25 15.71 -37.76
N TRP A 20 -17.30 15.67 -38.71
CA TRP A 20 -15.87 15.56 -38.40
C TRP A 20 -15.24 16.95 -38.40
N GLU A 21 -14.32 17.16 -37.45
CA GLU A 21 -13.47 18.35 -37.41
C GLU A 21 -12.25 18.16 -38.35
N VAL A 22 -12.09 19.04 -39.33
CA VAL A 22 -10.95 18.94 -40.25
C VAL A 22 -9.82 19.86 -39.82
N VAL A 23 -8.67 19.31 -39.55
CA VAL A 23 -7.52 20.04 -38.99
C VAL A 23 -6.23 19.75 -39.75
N ASP A 24 -5.30 20.70 -39.73
CA ASP A 24 -3.93 20.49 -40.18
C ASP A 24 -3.16 19.70 -39.09
N ARG A 25 -2.11 19.02 -39.49
CA ARG A 25 -1.28 18.15 -38.60
C ARG A 25 -0.81 18.83 -37.32
N ASP A 26 -0.42 20.10 -37.42
CA ASP A 26 0.10 20.91 -36.30
C ASP A 26 -0.98 21.35 -35.31
N LYS A 27 -2.25 21.26 -35.68
CA LYS A 27 -3.40 21.62 -34.87
C LYS A 27 -4.09 20.43 -34.22
N TYR A 28 -3.67 19.22 -34.55
CA TYR A 28 -4.25 18.03 -33.96
C TYR A 28 -3.90 17.92 -32.46
N ALA A 29 -4.92 17.68 -31.64
CA ALA A 29 -4.78 17.36 -30.23
C ALA A 29 -5.48 16.02 -29.90
N PRO A 30 -4.88 15.14 -29.10
CA PRO A 30 -5.44 13.82 -28.76
C PRO A 30 -6.82 13.85 -28.08
N ASN A 31 -7.21 14.98 -27.50
CA ASN A 31 -8.49 15.20 -26.84
C ASN A 31 -9.67 15.51 -27.80
N MET A 32 -9.41 15.66 -29.06
CA MET A 32 -10.47 15.88 -30.07
C MET A 32 -11.30 14.60 -30.28
N THR A 33 -12.62 14.76 -30.44
CA THR A 33 -13.55 13.61 -30.44
C THR A 33 -13.63 12.90 -31.81
N ALA A 34 -13.73 13.64 -32.91
CA ALA A 34 -13.83 13.10 -34.23
C ALA A 34 -13.09 14.01 -35.22
N VAL A 35 -11.96 13.59 -35.73
CA VAL A 35 -11.03 14.45 -36.47
C VAL A 35 -10.58 13.78 -37.73
N ALA A 36 -10.52 14.56 -38.81
CA ALA A 36 -9.84 14.23 -40.06
C ALA A 36 -8.60 15.12 -40.19
N ILE A 37 -7.42 14.53 -40.02
CA ILE A 37 -6.13 15.23 -40.11
C ILE A 37 -5.71 15.24 -41.59
N ARG A 38 -5.47 16.43 -42.16
CA ARG A 38 -4.89 16.59 -43.49
C ARG A 38 -3.43 16.15 -43.51
N GLU A 39 -3.02 15.52 -44.61
CA GLU A 39 -1.65 15.09 -44.88
C GLU A 39 -1.09 14.22 -43.72
N GLY A 40 -1.87 13.21 -43.34
CA GLY A 40 -1.53 12.33 -42.22
C GLY A 40 -0.27 11.51 -42.51
N LEU A 41 0.77 11.64 -41.67
CA LEU A 41 2.02 10.89 -41.82
C LEU A 41 1.81 9.39 -41.60
N MET A 42 2.36 8.62 -42.54
CA MET A 42 2.31 7.16 -42.55
C MET A 42 3.73 6.57 -42.53
N VAL A 43 3.85 5.29 -42.22
CA VAL A 43 5.16 4.58 -42.20
C VAL A 43 5.78 4.60 -43.60
N GLY A 44 7.11 4.85 -43.67
CA GLY A 44 7.87 4.87 -44.94
C GLY A 44 7.82 6.21 -45.66
N ASN A 45 7.73 7.34 -44.94
CA ASN A 45 7.66 8.69 -45.50
C ASN A 45 6.50 8.89 -46.48
N ARG A 46 5.37 8.27 -46.21
CA ARG A 46 4.13 8.41 -46.99
C ARG A 46 3.21 9.36 -46.23
N GLU A 47 2.27 9.97 -46.99
CA GLU A 47 1.24 10.83 -46.44
C GLU A 47 -0.11 10.38 -47.02
N ALA A 48 -1.08 10.12 -46.14
CA ALA A 48 -2.47 9.96 -46.53
C ALA A 48 -3.12 11.34 -46.60
N ASP A 49 -3.95 11.60 -47.61
CA ASP A 49 -4.61 12.93 -47.73
C ASP A 49 -5.39 13.27 -46.45
N TYR A 50 -6.09 12.28 -45.86
CA TYR A 50 -6.71 12.41 -44.56
C TYR A 50 -6.52 11.15 -43.68
N LEU A 51 -6.17 11.34 -42.45
CA LEU A 51 -6.11 10.31 -41.44
C LEU A 51 -7.21 10.57 -40.39
N LEU A 52 -8.09 9.57 -40.17
CA LEU A 52 -9.29 9.73 -39.37
C LEU A 52 -9.08 9.22 -37.93
N PHE A 53 -9.42 10.05 -36.97
CA PHE A 53 -9.37 9.73 -35.54
C PHE A 53 -10.74 9.83 -34.91
N LEU A 54 -11.04 8.86 -34.08
CA LEU A 54 -12.23 8.83 -33.22
C LEU A 54 -11.80 8.65 -31.76
N ASN A 55 -12.13 9.63 -30.91
CA ASN A 55 -11.69 9.66 -29.52
C ASN A 55 -10.16 9.46 -29.37
N GLY A 56 -9.37 10.16 -30.14
CA GLY A 56 -7.90 10.11 -30.14
C GLY A 56 -7.27 8.84 -30.68
N LYS A 57 -8.06 7.93 -31.30
CA LYS A 57 -7.56 6.67 -31.88
C LYS A 57 -7.85 6.61 -33.39
N ALA A 58 -6.87 6.15 -34.16
CA ALA A 58 -6.99 6.06 -35.59
C ALA A 58 -8.01 4.99 -36.00
N VAL A 59 -8.92 5.35 -36.93
CA VAL A 59 -10.01 4.48 -37.43
C VAL A 59 -10.00 4.30 -38.93
N GLY A 60 -9.35 5.18 -39.70
CA GLY A 60 -9.39 5.08 -41.14
C GLY A 60 -8.55 6.11 -41.87
N VAL A 61 -8.56 6.03 -43.17
CA VAL A 61 -7.88 6.94 -44.06
C VAL A 61 -8.82 7.36 -45.20
N LEU A 62 -8.58 8.54 -45.81
CA LEU A 62 -9.20 8.92 -47.07
C LEU A 62 -8.10 9.38 -48.04
N GLU A 63 -8.17 8.85 -49.27
CA GLU A 63 -7.35 9.25 -50.39
C GLU A 63 -8.16 10.16 -51.30
N ALA A 64 -7.69 11.38 -51.50
CA ALA A 64 -8.34 12.42 -52.34
C ALA A 64 -7.75 12.44 -53.74
N LYS A 65 -8.59 12.49 -54.76
CA LYS A 65 -8.18 12.56 -56.14
C LYS A 65 -8.82 13.74 -56.85
N ARG A 66 -8.20 14.15 -57.98
CA ARG A 66 -8.78 15.16 -58.85
C ARG A 66 -9.99 14.56 -59.58
N ILE A 67 -10.90 15.42 -60.03
CA ILE A 67 -12.18 15.04 -60.69
C ILE A 67 -11.97 14.18 -61.94
N GLU A 68 -10.83 14.35 -62.61
CA GLU A 68 -10.50 13.64 -63.83
C GLU A 68 -10.03 12.20 -63.59
N ILE A 69 -9.72 11.87 -62.37
CA ILE A 69 -9.21 10.54 -61.98
C ILE A 69 -10.39 9.65 -61.58
N ASP A 70 -10.44 8.50 -62.24
CA ASP A 70 -11.40 7.45 -61.91
C ASP A 70 -11.01 6.81 -60.55
N ILE A 71 -11.81 7.05 -59.55
CA ILE A 71 -11.61 6.50 -58.18
C ILE A 71 -11.92 5.00 -58.09
N ASN A 72 -12.54 4.43 -59.11
CA ASN A 72 -12.77 2.98 -59.19
C ASN A 72 -11.56 2.20 -59.74
N SER A 73 -10.47 2.87 -60.09
CA SER A 73 -9.26 2.21 -60.57
C SER A 73 -8.54 1.46 -59.45
N ASP A 74 -8.04 0.25 -59.80
CA ASP A 74 -7.29 -0.60 -58.85
C ASP A 74 -6.09 0.11 -58.19
N ILE A 75 -5.42 0.98 -58.97
CA ILE A 75 -4.24 1.72 -58.47
C ILE A 75 -4.63 2.65 -57.33
N VAL A 76 -5.74 3.38 -57.46
CA VAL A 76 -6.21 4.34 -56.46
C VAL A 76 -6.72 3.61 -55.20
N GLN A 77 -7.47 2.54 -55.40
CA GLN A 77 -8.00 1.71 -54.32
C GLN A 77 -6.89 1.00 -53.54
N GLU A 78 -5.86 0.47 -54.24
CA GLU A 78 -4.74 -0.19 -53.58
C GLU A 78 -3.88 0.81 -52.76
N GLN A 79 -3.78 2.06 -53.23
CA GLN A 79 -3.11 3.12 -52.46
C GLN A 79 -3.82 3.36 -51.14
N ALA A 80 -5.15 3.47 -51.12
CA ALA A 80 -5.92 3.62 -49.88
C ALA A 80 -5.81 2.37 -48.98
N ARG A 81 -5.83 1.14 -49.53
CA ARG A 81 -5.59 -0.09 -48.78
C ARG A 81 -4.19 -0.12 -48.14
N LEU A 82 -3.17 0.33 -48.88
CA LEU A 82 -1.80 0.38 -48.36
C LEU A 82 -1.69 1.31 -47.17
N TYR A 83 -2.38 2.46 -47.19
CA TYR A 83 -2.37 3.38 -46.04
C TYR A 83 -3.02 2.78 -44.83
N THR A 84 -4.07 1.97 -44.92
CA THR A 84 -4.65 1.32 -43.74
C THR A 84 -3.65 0.40 -43.05
N ARG A 85 -2.67 -0.17 -43.75
CA ARG A 85 -1.60 -1.05 -43.25
C ARG A 85 -0.33 -0.30 -42.80
N SER A 86 -0.28 0.99 -43.07
CA SER A 86 0.91 1.83 -42.86
C SER A 86 0.76 2.80 -41.71
N CYS A 87 -0.15 2.53 -40.79
CA CYS A 87 -0.39 3.38 -39.60
C CYS A 87 0.85 3.42 -38.67
N PRO A 88 1.39 4.61 -38.37
CA PRO A 88 2.53 4.72 -37.45
C PRO A 88 2.15 4.37 -36.01
N LYS A 89 3.12 3.96 -35.21
CA LYS A 89 2.92 3.56 -33.80
C LYS A 89 2.31 4.69 -32.96
N TRP A 90 2.59 5.95 -33.23
CA TRP A 90 2.05 7.09 -32.48
C TRP A 90 0.54 7.29 -32.64
N CYS A 91 -0.06 6.74 -33.72
CA CYS A 91 -1.49 6.93 -34.04
C CYS A 91 -2.44 6.17 -33.10
N GLN A 92 -2.01 5.26 -32.27
CA GLN A 92 -2.90 4.45 -31.47
C GLN A 92 -4.19 4.03 -32.16
N ALA A 93 -4.16 2.89 -32.88
CA ALA A 93 -5.35 2.38 -33.56
C ALA A 93 -6.34 1.72 -32.59
N TRP A 94 -7.65 1.81 -32.84
CA TRP A 94 -8.67 1.07 -32.08
C TRP A 94 -8.45 -0.44 -32.10
N PHE A 95 -7.88 -0.97 -33.17
CA PHE A 95 -7.55 -2.39 -33.31
C PHE A 95 -6.03 -2.53 -33.49
N PRO A 96 -5.25 -2.62 -32.41
CA PRO A 96 -3.79 -2.70 -32.48
C PRO A 96 -3.33 -3.90 -33.31
N ASN A 97 -2.25 -3.72 -34.05
CA ASN A 97 -1.64 -4.73 -34.93
C ASN A 97 -2.54 -5.25 -36.08
N LYS A 98 -3.60 -4.52 -36.40
CA LYS A 98 -4.47 -4.78 -37.55
C LYS A 98 -4.47 -3.56 -38.48
N PRO A 99 -4.82 -3.72 -39.78
CA PRO A 99 -5.07 -2.57 -40.65
C PRO A 99 -6.14 -1.66 -40.06
N LEU A 100 -6.07 -0.34 -40.33
CA LEU A 100 -7.15 0.57 -39.97
C LEU A 100 -8.44 0.11 -40.64
N PRO A 101 -9.58 0.08 -39.85
CA PRO A 101 -10.80 -0.59 -40.34
C PRO A 101 -11.44 0.08 -41.54
N LEU A 102 -11.25 1.39 -41.77
CA LEU A 102 -11.97 2.13 -42.77
C LEU A 102 -11.00 2.75 -43.81
N ALA A 103 -11.34 2.61 -45.07
CA ALA A 103 -10.69 3.34 -46.17
C ALA A 103 -11.73 4.03 -47.07
N TYR A 104 -11.46 5.26 -47.40
CA TYR A 104 -12.25 6.03 -48.34
C TYR A 104 -11.38 6.44 -49.55
N VAL A 105 -12.00 6.52 -50.69
CA VAL A 105 -11.44 7.17 -51.89
C VAL A 105 -12.46 8.18 -52.34
N ALA A 106 -12.04 9.42 -52.54
CA ALA A 106 -12.95 10.50 -52.95
C ALA A 106 -12.35 11.38 -54.05
N ASN A 107 -13.18 11.89 -54.90
CA ASN A 107 -12.90 13.07 -55.71
C ASN A 107 -14.01 14.11 -55.48
N SER A 108 -14.06 15.23 -56.21
CA SER A 108 -15.07 16.27 -55.99
C SER A 108 -16.50 15.84 -56.41
N ARG A 109 -16.70 14.64 -56.98
CA ARG A 109 -18.00 14.14 -57.44
C ARG A 109 -18.41 12.83 -56.80
N ASP A 110 -17.47 11.91 -56.70
CA ASP A 110 -17.73 10.53 -56.29
C ASP A 110 -16.98 10.18 -55.02
N LEU A 111 -17.58 9.32 -54.17
CA LEU A 111 -17.02 8.80 -52.93
C LEU A 111 -17.19 7.29 -52.88
N MET A 112 -16.14 6.57 -52.52
CA MET A 112 -16.17 5.13 -52.28
C MET A 112 -15.65 4.81 -50.92
N PHE A 113 -16.13 3.71 -50.33
CA PHE A 113 -15.85 3.24 -49.01
C PHE A 113 -15.45 1.75 -49.02
N TYR A 114 -14.55 1.37 -48.15
CA TYR A 114 -14.08 0.00 -47.96
C TYR A 114 -13.89 -0.30 -46.48
N ASP A 115 -14.47 -1.44 -46.02
CA ASP A 115 -14.28 -1.95 -44.67
C ASP A 115 -13.26 -3.10 -44.69
N THR A 116 -12.05 -2.86 -44.17
CA THR A 116 -10.93 -3.83 -44.18
C THR A 116 -11.19 -5.08 -43.34
N ARG A 117 -12.22 -5.11 -42.50
CA ARG A 117 -12.57 -6.23 -41.60
C ARG A 117 -13.42 -7.29 -42.31
N LYS A 118 -14.10 -6.94 -43.39
CA LYS A 118 -14.94 -7.85 -44.14
C LYS A 118 -14.12 -8.67 -45.12
N SER A 119 -14.16 -9.99 -45.02
CA SER A 119 -13.54 -10.89 -45.97
C SER A 119 -14.25 -10.71 -47.31
N ASN A 120 -13.49 -10.53 -48.39
CA ASN A 120 -13.98 -10.32 -49.77
C ASN A 120 -14.75 -9.00 -49.99
N SER A 121 -14.47 -7.94 -49.18
CA SER A 121 -15.07 -6.64 -49.46
C SER A 121 -14.34 -5.94 -50.61
N GLU A 122 -15.08 -5.24 -51.44
CA GLU A 122 -14.63 -4.33 -52.46
C GLU A 122 -14.98 -2.91 -52.12
N PHE A 123 -14.40 -1.90 -52.79
CA PHE A 123 -14.83 -0.53 -52.62
C PHE A 123 -16.24 -0.33 -53.19
N GLU A 124 -17.13 0.17 -52.33
CA GLU A 124 -18.52 0.44 -52.70
C GLU A 124 -18.77 1.95 -52.79
N TYR A 125 -19.56 2.41 -53.76
CA TYR A 125 -19.98 3.80 -53.81
C TYR A 125 -20.85 4.16 -52.59
N CYS A 126 -20.55 5.29 -51.96
CA CYS A 126 -21.37 5.83 -50.87
C CYS A 126 -21.74 7.30 -51.13
N LYS A 127 -22.92 7.70 -50.63
CA LYS A 127 -23.47 9.04 -50.86
C LYS A 127 -22.84 10.13 -50.00
N LYS A 128 -22.30 9.78 -48.85
CA LYS A 128 -21.71 10.70 -47.90
C LYS A 128 -20.67 9.97 -47.07
N ILE A 129 -19.75 10.72 -46.45
CA ILE A 129 -18.85 10.21 -45.42
C ILE A 129 -19.69 9.80 -44.20
N HIS A 130 -19.39 8.65 -43.60
CA HIS A 130 -20.06 8.21 -42.38
C HIS A 130 -19.84 9.21 -41.24
N THR A 131 -20.90 9.56 -40.55
CA THR A 131 -20.83 10.37 -39.33
C THR A 131 -20.04 9.61 -38.23
N PRO A 132 -19.44 10.31 -37.25
CA PRO A 132 -18.76 9.65 -36.14
C PRO A 132 -19.64 8.61 -35.41
N LYS A 133 -20.96 8.87 -35.30
CA LYS A 133 -21.94 7.95 -34.70
C LYS A 133 -22.15 6.71 -35.59
N GLU A 134 -22.26 6.88 -36.90
CA GLU A 134 -22.37 5.75 -37.84
C GLU A 134 -21.10 4.91 -37.82
N VAL A 135 -19.89 5.55 -37.75
CA VAL A 135 -18.62 4.86 -37.61
C VAL A 135 -18.55 4.07 -36.29
N LYS A 136 -18.94 4.64 -35.17
CA LYS A 136 -19.00 3.91 -33.90
C LYS A 136 -19.86 2.66 -34.01
N LYS A 137 -21.06 2.79 -34.58
CA LYS A 137 -21.98 1.67 -34.80
C LYS A 137 -21.39 0.63 -35.75
N LEU A 138 -20.83 1.06 -36.87
CA LEU A 138 -20.22 0.18 -37.89
C LEU A 138 -19.06 -0.63 -37.29
N LEU A 139 -18.25 -0.01 -36.42
CA LEU A 139 -17.12 -0.63 -35.79
C LEU A 139 -17.47 -1.43 -34.53
N GLY A 140 -18.72 -1.40 -34.08
CA GLY A 140 -19.16 -2.01 -32.82
C GLY A 140 -18.56 -1.33 -31.59
N LEU A 141 -18.25 -0.04 -31.68
CA LEU A 141 -17.66 0.77 -30.60
C LEU A 141 -18.74 1.45 -29.75
N GLU A 142 -20.00 0.98 -29.82
CA GLU A 142 -21.06 1.41 -28.91
C GLU A 142 -20.81 0.90 -27.49
N ASP A 143 -20.14 -0.24 -27.33
CA ASP A 143 -19.55 -0.70 -26.09
C ASP A 143 -18.11 -0.12 -25.99
N ASP A 144 -17.88 0.78 -25.07
CA ASP A 144 -16.61 1.46 -24.85
C ASP A 144 -15.45 0.50 -24.49
N TYR A 145 -15.77 -0.74 -24.16
CA TYR A 145 -14.82 -1.78 -23.71
C TYR A 145 -14.59 -2.89 -24.75
N VAL A 146 -15.19 -2.78 -25.94
CA VAL A 146 -15.07 -3.81 -27.00
C VAL A 146 -13.61 -3.99 -27.45
N GLY A 147 -12.81 -2.94 -27.38
CA GLY A 147 -11.39 -2.93 -27.76
C GLY A 147 -10.44 -3.62 -26.76
N LEU A 148 -10.91 -3.96 -25.56
CA LEU A 148 -10.07 -4.56 -24.52
C LEU A 148 -9.67 -6.00 -24.90
N PRO A 149 -8.37 -6.29 -25.11
CA PRO A 149 -7.90 -7.65 -25.35
C PRO A 149 -7.95 -8.47 -24.05
N MET A 150 -8.02 -9.80 -24.21
CA MET A 150 -7.87 -10.69 -23.06
C MET A 150 -6.57 -10.39 -22.32
N LEU A 151 -6.63 -10.26 -20.99
CA LEU A 151 -5.46 -9.99 -20.17
C LEU A 151 -4.53 -11.21 -20.18
N ASN A 152 -3.25 -10.99 -20.45
CA ASN A 152 -2.23 -12.04 -20.34
C ASN A 152 -1.78 -12.17 -18.87
N PRO A 153 -1.93 -13.35 -18.23
CA PRO A 153 -1.52 -13.53 -16.84
C PRO A 153 -0.01 -13.58 -16.64
N LYS A 154 0.80 -13.71 -17.71
CA LYS A 154 2.25 -13.85 -17.61
C LYS A 154 2.89 -12.61 -16.98
N GLY A 155 3.63 -12.82 -15.89
CA GLY A 155 4.31 -11.76 -15.15
C GLY A 155 3.43 -11.02 -14.15
N LEU A 156 2.14 -11.36 -14.04
CA LEU A 156 1.21 -10.82 -13.06
C LEU A 156 1.09 -11.76 -11.85
N ARG A 157 0.93 -11.17 -10.67
CA ARG A 157 0.47 -11.91 -9.50
C ARG A 157 -1.01 -12.25 -9.65
N ALA A 158 -1.47 -13.35 -9.05
CA ALA A 158 -2.88 -13.77 -9.13
C ALA A 158 -3.85 -12.64 -8.73
N CYS A 159 -3.56 -11.93 -7.65
CA CYS A 159 -4.38 -10.80 -7.18
C CYS A 159 -4.41 -9.61 -8.15
N GLN A 160 -3.34 -9.38 -8.90
CA GLN A 160 -3.29 -8.31 -9.92
C GLN A 160 -4.11 -8.69 -11.15
N TYR A 161 -4.00 -9.95 -11.57
CA TYR A 161 -4.80 -10.49 -12.67
C TYR A 161 -6.30 -10.43 -12.35
N GLU A 162 -6.69 -10.90 -11.16
CA GLU A 162 -8.05 -10.84 -10.63
C GLU A 162 -8.56 -9.39 -10.59
N ALA A 163 -7.77 -8.46 -10.01
CA ALA A 163 -8.14 -7.06 -9.88
C ALA A 163 -8.47 -6.40 -11.23
N ILE A 164 -7.65 -6.63 -12.25
CA ILE A 164 -7.87 -6.05 -13.57
C ILE A 164 -9.05 -6.71 -14.30
N THR A 165 -9.15 -8.04 -14.23
CA THR A 165 -10.23 -8.78 -14.88
C THR A 165 -11.59 -8.39 -14.31
N GLU A 166 -11.72 -8.33 -12.98
CA GLU A 166 -12.96 -7.95 -12.32
C GLU A 166 -13.26 -6.44 -12.47
N LEU A 167 -12.23 -5.57 -12.57
CA LEU A 167 -12.44 -4.16 -12.91
C LEU A 167 -13.11 -4.00 -14.27
N GLU A 168 -12.56 -4.66 -15.29
CA GLU A 168 -13.08 -4.60 -16.67
C GLU A 168 -14.50 -5.14 -16.76
N LYS A 169 -14.79 -6.21 -16.04
CA LYS A 169 -16.12 -6.79 -15.92
C LYS A 169 -17.10 -5.85 -15.20
N SER A 170 -16.68 -5.25 -14.10
CA SER A 170 -17.45 -4.28 -13.34
C SER A 170 -17.86 -3.08 -14.21
N TYR A 171 -16.91 -2.52 -14.95
CA TYR A 171 -17.18 -1.40 -15.84
C TYR A 171 -18.06 -1.75 -17.04
N ARG A 172 -17.94 -2.96 -17.60
CA ARG A 172 -18.88 -3.48 -18.62
C ARG A 172 -20.31 -3.65 -18.11
N ASN A 173 -20.44 -3.95 -16.83
CA ASN A 173 -21.75 -4.06 -16.16
C ASN A 173 -22.36 -2.69 -15.83
N GLY A 174 -21.70 -1.59 -16.19
CA GLY A 174 -22.20 -0.23 -15.99
C GLY A 174 -21.84 0.40 -14.64
N GLU A 175 -21.06 -0.29 -13.80
CA GLU A 175 -20.60 0.27 -12.53
C GLU A 175 -19.63 1.45 -12.79
N ASN A 176 -19.72 2.48 -11.96
CA ASN A 176 -18.86 3.66 -12.07
C ASN A 176 -17.83 3.75 -10.96
N ARG A 177 -17.93 2.91 -9.93
CA ARG A 177 -17.03 2.90 -8.78
C ARG A 177 -16.58 1.48 -8.50
N ALA A 178 -15.27 1.28 -8.31
CA ALA A 178 -14.68 -0.02 -8.02
C ALA A 178 -13.65 0.12 -6.89
N LEU A 179 -13.70 -0.77 -5.90
CA LEU A 179 -12.76 -0.81 -4.79
C LEU A 179 -11.85 -2.03 -4.91
N MET A 180 -10.55 -1.78 -4.93
CA MET A 180 -9.49 -2.79 -4.85
C MET A 180 -8.91 -2.81 -3.45
N VAL A 181 -9.19 -3.84 -2.68
CA VAL A 181 -8.55 -4.08 -1.40
C VAL A 181 -7.30 -4.94 -1.66
N LEU A 182 -6.13 -4.34 -1.55
CA LEU A 182 -4.85 -4.97 -1.83
C LEU A 182 -3.89 -4.73 -0.67
N ALA A 183 -3.41 -5.80 -0.05
CA ALA A 183 -2.45 -5.74 1.04
C ALA A 183 -1.22 -4.87 0.68
N THR A 184 -0.60 -4.29 1.68
CA THR A 184 0.68 -3.60 1.51
C THR A 184 1.69 -4.57 0.90
N GLY A 185 2.36 -4.20 -0.21
CA GLY A 185 3.29 -5.11 -0.90
C GLY A 185 2.71 -5.91 -2.05
N ALA A 186 1.38 -5.98 -2.18
CA ALA A 186 0.73 -6.68 -3.29
C ALA A 186 0.94 -6.04 -4.67
N GLY A 187 1.48 -4.81 -4.71
CA GLY A 187 1.76 -4.07 -5.95
C GLY A 187 0.60 -3.17 -6.38
N LYS A 188 -0.05 -2.48 -5.43
CA LYS A 188 -1.15 -1.52 -5.69
C LYS A 188 -0.84 -0.57 -6.83
N THR A 189 0.31 0.13 -6.78
CA THR A 189 0.69 1.11 -7.80
C THR A 189 0.90 0.45 -9.17
N TYR A 190 1.52 -0.73 -9.22
CA TYR A 190 1.66 -1.48 -10.47
C TYR A 190 0.30 -1.87 -11.06
N THR A 191 -0.64 -2.33 -10.23
CA THR A 191 -2.01 -2.66 -10.65
C THR A 191 -2.73 -1.42 -11.19
N ALA A 192 -2.52 -0.25 -10.55
CA ALA A 192 -3.05 1.02 -11.02
C ALA A 192 -2.46 1.45 -12.38
N CYS A 193 -1.13 1.30 -12.57
CA CYS A 193 -0.48 1.57 -13.86
C CYS A 193 -1.02 0.67 -14.95
N LEU A 194 -1.24 -0.62 -14.67
CA LEU A 194 -1.80 -1.58 -15.61
C LEU A 194 -3.27 -1.24 -15.95
N ALA A 195 -4.08 -0.88 -14.96
CA ALA A 195 -5.45 -0.40 -15.19
C ALA A 195 -5.46 0.85 -16.07
N ALA A 196 -4.64 1.85 -15.73
CA ALA A 196 -4.51 3.08 -16.51
C ALA A 196 -4.08 2.80 -17.95
N TYR A 197 -3.06 1.95 -18.14
CA TYR A 197 -2.60 1.56 -19.47
C TYR A 197 -3.74 0.93 -20.29
N ARG A 198 -4.41 -0.06 -19.74
CA ARG A 198 -5.46 -0.79 -20.48
C ARG A 198 -6.65 0.11 -20.81
N MET A 199 -7.04 1.01 -19.90
CA MET A 199 -8.12 1.96 -20.16
C MET A 199 -7.73 2.99 -21.22
N LEU A 200 -6.53 3.57 -21.18
CA LEU A 200 -6.05 4.52 -22.19
C LEU A 200 -5.79 3.86 -23.54
N ALA A 201 -5.24 2.64 -23.56
CA ALA A 201 -4.85 1.98 -24.81
C ALA A 201 -6.04 1.39 -25.57
N PHE A 202 -7.04 0.85 -24.87
CA PHE A 202 -8.06 -0.03 -25.49
C PHE A 202 -9.50 0.46 -25.29
N THR A 203 -9.72 1.63 -24.66
CA THR A 203 -11.04 2.24 -24.49
C THR A 203 -11.03 3.69 -24.98
N PRO A 204 -12.18 4.38 -25.07
CA PRO A 204 -12.24 5.80 -25.43
C PRO A 204 -11.62 6.76 -24.41
N MET A 205 -11.24 6.30 -23.23
CA MET A 205 -10.67 7.15 -22.17
C MET A 205 -9.36 7.81 -22.62
N LYS A 206 -9.21 9.10 -22.29
CA LYS A 206 -8.08 9.94 -22.71
C LYS A 206 -7.26 10.46 -21.54
N ARG A 207 -7.92 10.71 -20.43
CA ARG A 207 -7.28 11.37 -19.27
C ARG A 207 -7.66 10.69 -17.96
N ILE A 208 -6.64 10.38 -17.20
CA ILE A 208 -6.74 9.73 -15.90
C ILE A 208 -6.11 10.64 -14.85
N LEU A 209 -6.84 10.86 -13.76
CA LEU A 209 -6.31 11.50 -12.56
C LEU A 209 -5.85 10.43 -11.58
N PHE A 210 -4.60 10.50 -11.13
CA PHE A 210 -4.06 9.66 -10.07
C PHE A 210 -3.90 10.51 -8.79
N LEU A 211 -4.76 10.29 -7.82
CA LEU A 211 -4.77 11.01 -6.55
C LEU A 211 -3.97 10.27 -5.49
N VAL A 212 -3.06 10.99 -4.85
CA VAL A 212 -2.23 10.52 -3.74
C VAL A 212 -2.47 11.33 -2.48
N ASP A 213 -2.22 10.71 -1.32
CA ASP A 213 -2.39 11.37 -0.02
C ASP A 213 -1.30 12.45 0.23
N ARG A 214 -0.06 12.21 -0.26
CA ARG A 214 1.10 13.10 0.00
C ARG A 214 1.99 13.26 -1.23
N ASN A 215 2.72 14.36 -1.30
CA ASN A 215 3.57 14.72 -2.44
C ASN A 215 4.72 13.74 -2.70
N ASN A 216 5.32 13.15 -1.65
CA ASN A 216 6.35 12.11 -1.80
C ASN A 216 5.79 10.85 -2.49
N LEU A 217 4.52 10.50 -2.23
CA LEU A 217 3.82 9.42 -2.94
C LEU A 217 3.57 9.77 -4.42
N GLY A 218 3.31 11.06 -4.71
CA GLY A 218 3.19 11.54 -6.10
C GLY A 218 4.49 11.36 -6.89
N LYS A 219 5.65 11.62 -6.30
CA LYS A 219 6.96 11.38 -6.92
C LYS A 219 7.21 9.88 -7.14
N GLN A 220 6.82 9.05 -6.17
CA GLN A 220 6.92 7.60 -6.31
C GLN A 220 6.01 7.08 -7.43
N ALA A 221 4.76 7.54 -7.49
CA ALA A 221 3.83 7.17 -8.55
C ALA A 221 4.36 7.59 -9.94
N GLU A 222 4.91 8.81 -10.07
CA GLU A 222 5.55 9.30 -11.28
C GLU A 222 6.70 8.37 -11.74
N THR A 223 7.52 7.88 -10.79
CA THR A 223 8.60 6.92 -11.05
C THR A 223 8.04 5.55 -11.48
N GLU A 224 7.01 5.05 -10.82
CA GLU A 224 6.37 3.76 -11.12
C GLU A 224 5.76 3.78 -12.53
N PHE A 225 5.03 4.84 -12.91
CA PHE A 225 4.54 5.01 -14.27
C PHE A 225 5.69 5.07 -15.30
N GLY A 226 6.80 5.74 -14.96
CA GLY A 226 7.99 5.83 -15.84
C GLY A 226 8.73 4.50 -16.02
N THR A 227 8.71 3.63 -15.01
CA THR A 227 9.36 2.31 -15.03
C THR A 227 8.43 1.19 -15.48
N PHE A 228 7.12 1.41 -15.50
CA PHE A 228 6.14 0.44 -15.95
C PHE A 228 6.38 0.07 -17.43
N ARG A 229 6.40 -1.24 -17.70
CA ARG A 229 6.58 -1.80 -19.05
C ARG A 229 5.25 -2.34 -19.55
N LEU A 230 4.94 -1.99 -20.80
CA LEU A 230 3.73 -2.45 -21.46
C LEU A 230 3.76 -3.97 -21.65
N THR A 231 2.64 -4.63 -21.38
CA THR A 231 2.55 -6.10 -21.41
C THR A 231 2.70 -6.67 -22.82
N GLU A 232 2.40 -5.88 -23.85
CA GLU A 232 2.39 -6.34 -25.25
C GLU A 232 3.78 -6.33 -25.89
N ASN A 233 4.60 -5.33 -25.61
CA ASN A 233 5.88 -5.11 -26.31
C ASN A 233 7.06 -4.77 -25.39
N GLY A 234 6.80 -4.57 -24.09
CA GLY A 234 7.82 -4.21 -23.11
C GLY A 234 8.29 -2.75 -23.17
N ASP A 235 7.67 -1.89 -23.97
CA ASP A 235 8.01 -0.48 -24.03
C ASP A 235 7.65 0.24 -22.73
N PRO A 236 8.36 1.30 -22.33
CA PRO A 236 7.98 2.13 -21.18
C PRO A 236 6.64 2.82 -21.42
N PHE A 237 5.80 2.94 -20.37
CA PHE A 237 4.50 3.61 -20.41
C PHE A 237 4.60 5.04 -20.99
N ASN A 238 5.61 5.79 -20.56
CA ASN A 238 5.83 7.18 -20.93
C ASN A 238 6.33 7.37 -22.38
N THR A 239 6.54 6.31 -23.15
CA THR A 239 6.81 6.40 -24.60
C THR A 239 5.55 6.60 -25.43
N ILE A 240 4.38 6.27 -24.87
CA ILE A 240 3.09 6.36 -25.58
C ILE A 240 2.16 7.37 -24.91
N PHE A 241 2.18 7.42 -23.55
CA PHE A 241 1.30 8.27 -22.76
C PHE A 241 2.07 9.31 -21.97
N THR A 242 1.58 10.55 -21.97
CA THR A 242 2.17 11.65 -21.24
C THR A 242 1.73 11.58 -19.78
N VAL A 243 2.70 11.47 -18.85
CA VAL A 243 2.48 11.47 -17.41
C VAL A 243 3.00 12.77 -16.82
N ASN A 244 2.14 13.53 -16.18
CA ASN A 244 2.49 14.82 -15.58
C ASN A 244 2.11 14.84 -14.09
N ARG A 245 3.04 15.22 -13.22
CA ARG A 245 2.73 15.56 -11.85
C ARG A 245 2.40 17.05 -11.74
N LEU A 246 1.26 17.36 -11.13
CA LEU A 246 0.81 18.75 -10.95
C LEU A 246 1.78 19.52 -10.05
N LYS A 247 2.54 20.43 -10.66
CA LYS A 247 3.52 21.32 -9.96
C LYS A 247 3.20 22.80 -10.11
N SER A 248 2.33 23.13 -11.07
CA SER A 248 1.95 24.51 -11.41
C SER A 248 0.43 24.66 -11.42
N SER A 249 -0.05 25.88 -11.53
CA SER A 249 -1.48 26.23 -11.58
C SER A 249 -2.17 25.84 -12.90
N SER A 250 -1.55 25.01 -13.74
CA SER A 250 -2.16 24.54 -14.97
C SER A 250 -1.82 23.07 -15.23
N VAL A 251 -2.80 22.33 -15.77
CA VAL A 251 -2.61 20.97 -16.28
C VAL A 251 -2.31 21.05 -17.77
N PRO A 252 -1.18 20.50 -18.25
CA PRO A 252 -0.91 20.46 -19.70
C PRO A 252 -2.01 19.74 -20.47
N ALA A 253 -2.44 20.30 -21.59
CA ALA A 253 -3.58 19.79 -22.36
C ALA A 253 -3.33 18.40 -22.97
N ASP A 254 -2.06 18.03 -23.16
CA ASP A 254 -1.60 16.75 -23.71
C ASP A 254 -1.42 15.64 -22.66
N SER A 255 -1.71 15.93 -21.37
CA SER A 255 -1.56 14.95 -20.28
C SER A 255 -2.56 13.81 -20.42
N ASN A 256 -2.06 12.58 -20.47
CA ASN A 256 -2.89 11.37 -20.35
C ASN A 256 -3.08 10.94 -18.89
N VAL A 257 -2.05 11.05 -18.08
CA VAL A 257 -2.10 10.78 -16.64
C VAL A 257 -1.63 12.02 -15.88
N VAL A 258 -2.49 12.51 -14.99
CA VAL A 258 -2.17 13.61 -14.09
C VAL A 258 -2.06 13.07 -12.68
N ILE A 259 -0.91 13.25 -12.05
CA ILE A 259 -0.67 12.85 -10.66
C ILE A 259 -0.75 14.10 -9.78
N SER A 260 -1.60 14.07 -8.76
CA SER A 260 -1.77 15.20 -7.84
C SER A 260 -2.09 14.75 -6.41
N THR A 261 -1.76 15.60 -5.43
CA THR A 261 -2.41 15.51 -4.13
C THR A 261 -3.78 16.21 -4.21
N ILE A 262 -4.68 15.84 -3.30
CA ILE A 262 -6.01 16.43 -3.29
C ILE A 262 -5.96 17.93 -2.96
N GLN A 263 -5.06 18.30 -2.05
CA GLN A 263 -4.90 19.69 -1.61
C GLN A 263 -4.54 20.59 -2.79
N ARG A 264 -3.51 20.20 -3.56
CA ARG A 264 -3.10 20.92 -4.77
C ARG A 264 -4.22 21.06 -5.79
N LEU A 265 -4.96 19.95 -6.02
CA LEU A 265 -6.07 19.98 -6.96
C LEU A 265 -7.22 20.85 -6.46
N PHE A 266 -7.50 20.82 -5.16
CA PHE A 266 -8.52 21.66 -4.54
C PHE A 266 -8.15 23.16 -4.61
N SER A 267 -6.89 23.51 -4.28
CA SER A 267 -6.38 24.90 -4.42
C SER A 267 -6.47 25.38 -5.88
N LEU A 268 -6.09 24.51 -6.83
CA LEU A 268 -6.21 24.82 -8.25
C LEU A 268 -7.66 25.13 -8.66
N LEU A 269 -8.63 24.28 -8.23
CA LEU A 269 -10.04 24.47 -8.56
C LEU A 269 -10.66 25.71 -7.89
N LYS A 270 -10.10 26.16 -6.77
CA LYS A 270 -10.45 27.42 -6.14
C LYS A 270 -9.86 28.65 -6.83
N GLY A 271 -8.82 28.46 -7.65
CA GLY A 271 -8.04 29.55 -8.25
C GLY A 271 -6.96 30.12 -7.33
N ASP A 272 -6.57 29.40 -6.29
CA ASP A 272 -5.50 29.77 -5.38
C ASP A 272 -4.12 29.46 -6.01
N GLU A 273 -3.06 30.20 -5.64
CA GLU A 273 -1.69 29.88 -6.05
C GLU A 273 -1.23 28.60 -5.36
N ILE A 274 -0.70 27.66 -6.14
CA ILE A 274 -0.14 26.41 -5.61
C ILE A 274 1.24 26.70 -5.02
N THR A 275 1.41 26.46 -3.72
CA THR A 275 2.69 26.57 -3.01
C THR A 275 3.25 25.19 -2.66
N ASP A 276 4.58 25.09 -2.46
CA ASP A 276 5.20 23.82 -2.02
C ASP A 276 4.84 23.45 -0.56
N SER A 277 4.25 24.40 0.20
CA SER A 277 3.73 24.21 1.55
C SER A 277 2.32 23.61 1.61
N ASP A 278 1.62 23.48 0.47
CA ASP A 278 0.27 22.90 0.40
C ASP A 278 0.23 21.39 0.69
N ASP A 279 1.37 20.80 1.09
CA ASP A 279 1.47 19.41 1.51
C ASP A 279 1.20 19.21 3.01
N ASP A 280 1.15 20.26 3.80
CA ASP A 280 0.80 20.19 5.22
C ASP A 280 -0.71 20.34 5.39
N TYR A 281 -1.24 19.53 6.31
CA TYR A 281 -2.65 19.46 6.70
C TYR A 281 -3.24 20.82 7.07
N ASP A 282 -3.61 21.62 6.08
CA ASP A 282 -4.35 22.83 6.36
C ASP A 282 -5.85 22.56 6.45
N GLU A 283 -6.36 23.00 7.55
CA GLU A 283 -7.73 23.00 8.02
C GLU A 283 -8.65 23.62 7.00
N ILE A 284 -9.62 22.83 6.57
CA ILE A 284 -10.58 23.27 5.58
C ILE A 284 -11.82 23.77 6.29
N GLU A 285 -12.17 25.01 5.99
CA GLU A 285 -13.43 25.61 6.42
C GLU A 285 -14.63 24.77 5.97
N ASP A 286 -15.49 24.42 6.93
CA ASP A 286 -16.74 23.65 6.75
C ASP A 286 -17.87 24.51 6.11
N LYS A 287 -17.52 25.32 5.11
CA LYS A 287 -18.54 25.96 4.26
C LYS A 287 -18.89 25.04 3.13
N GLU A 288 -20.17 24.93 2.79
CA GLU A 288 -20.63 24.36 1.53
C GLU A 288 -20.08 25.19 0.36
N ILE A 289 -18.79 24.96 0.03
CA ILE A 289 -18.17 25.56 -1.15
C ILE A 289 -18.54 24.67 -2.32
N ILE A 290 -19.42 25.15 -3.16
CA ILE A 290 -19.61 24.59 -4.50
C ILE A 290 -18.43 25.12 -5.32
N LEU A 291 -17.58 24.19 -5.83
CA LEU A 291 -16.48 24.57 -6.71
C LEU A 291 -17.03 25.10 -8.02
N PRO A 292 -16.66 26.32 -8.45
CA PRO A 292 -17.10 26.86 -9.75
C PRO A 292 -16.45 26.09 -10.90
N GLU A 293 -17.07 26.10 -12.07
CA GLU A 293 -16.47 25.52 -13.28
C GLU A 293 -15.14 26.21 -13.60
N HIS A 294 -14.05 25.43 -13.67
CA HIS A 294 -12.72 25.97 -13.90
C HIS A 294 -12.43 26.01 -15.41
N PRO A 295 -12.01 27.19 -15.99
CA PRO A 295 -11.89 27.34 -17.45
C PRO A 295 -10.95 26.32 -18.13
N ASN A 296 -9.85 25.97 -17.46
CA ASN A 296 -8.82 25.06 -17.99
C ASN A 296 -8.92 23.63 -17.41
N LEU A 297 -9.87 23.37 -16.53
CA LEU A 297 -10.07 22.06 -15.89
C LEU A 297 -11.56 21.83 -15.68
N PRO A 298 -12.35 21.66 -16.76
CA PRO A 298 -13.80 21.47 -16.67
C PRO A 298 -14.14 20.16 -15.91
N SER A 299 -15.37 20.06 -15.46
CA SER A 299 -15.86 18.93 -14.65
C SER A 299 -15.82 17.58 -15.36
N ASP A 300 -15.76 17.56 -16.68
CA ASP A 300 -15.62 16.38 -17.54
C ASP A 300 -14.17 16.15 -18.04
N PHE A 301 -13.19 16.87 -17.48
CA PHE A 301 -11.80 16.80 -17.93
C PHE A 301 -11.18 15.39 -17.77
N PHE A 302 -11.52 14.68 -16.73
CA PHE A 302 -11.02 13.33 -16.45
C PHE A 302 -12.08 12.26 -16.71
N ASP A 303 -11.70 11.20 -17.44
CA ASP A 303 -12.56 10.05 -17.70
C ASP A 303 -12.53 9.05 -16.54
N MET A 304 -11.41 8.98 -15.81
CA MET A 304 -11.21 8.08 -14.69
C MET A 304 -10.34 8.73 -13.59
N ILE A 305 -10.66 8.42 -12.36
CA ILE A 305 -9.88 8.83 -11.19
C ILE A 305 -9.45 7.60 -10.42
N ILE A 306 -8.16 7.43 -10.20
CA ILE A 306 -7.57 6.40 -9.36
C ILE A 306 -7.14 7.05 -8.05
N ILE A 307 -7.62 6.52 -6.93
CA ILE A 307 -7.42 7.10 -5.60
C ILE A 307 -6.58 6.14 -4.77
N ASP A 308 -5.33 6.50 -4.50
CA ASP A 308 -4.48 5.71 -3.58
C ASP A 308 -4.81 6.04 -2.12
N GLU A 309 -4.75 5.03 -1.26
CA GLU A 309 -5.17 5.07 0.15
C GLU A 309 -6.56 5.71 0.34
N CYS A 310 -7.53 5.26 -0.48
CA CYS A 310 -8.85 5.87 -0.61
C CYS A 310 -9.67 5.90 0.68
N HIS A 311 -9.33 5.10 1.71
CA HIS A 311 -9.94 5.15 3.03
C HIS A 311 -9.79 6.51 3.74
N ARG A 312 -8.84 7.35 3.30
CA ARG A 312 -8.64 8.73 3.78
C ARG A 312 -9.33 9.77 2.90
N SER A 313 -9.69 9.42 1.69
CA SER A 313 -9.94 10.33 0.57
C SER A 313 -11.41 10.56 0.26
N ILE A 314 -12.34 10.07 1.08
CA ILE A 314 -13.78 10.16 0.82
C ILE A 314 -14.48 11.23 1.65
N TYR A 315 -13.73 12.03 2.43
CA TYR A 315 -14.25 13.02 3.36
C TYR A 315 -13.81 14.44 3.01
N GLY A 316 -14.54 15.44 3.48
CA GLY A 316 -14.17 16.84 3.40
C GLY A 316 -13.93 17.33 1.97
N ASN A 317 -12.76 17.90 1.70
CA ASN A 317 -12.41 18.41 0.36
C ASN A 317 -12.22 17.36 -0.70
N TRP A 318 -11.84 16.12 -0.33
CA TRP A 318 -11.78 15.01 -1.24
C TRP A 318 -13.15 14.78 -1.88
N GLN A 319 -14.20 14.77 -1.07
CA GLN A 319 -15.55 14.58 -1.56
C GLN A 319 -15.98 15.74 -2.50
N LYS A 320 -15.59 16.98 -2.19
CA LYS A 320 -15.89 18.13 -3.05
C LYS A 320 -15.23 18.00 -4.43
N VAL A 321 -13.95 17.60 -4.48
CA VAL A 321 -13.24 17.36 -5.74
C VAL A 321 -13.80 16.18 -6.51
N LEU A 322 -14.11 15.07 -5.83
CA LEU A 322 -14.71 13.90 -6.49
C LEU A 322 -16.11 14.20 -7.02
N ASN A 323 -16.88 15.03 -6.31
CA ASN A 323 -18.20 15.49 -6.77
C ASN A 323 -18.09 16.45 -7.96
N TYR A 324 -17.03 17.28 -8.01
CA TYR A 324 -16.75 18.15 -9.16
C TYR A 324 -16.53 17.31 -10.42
N PHE A 325 -15.76 16.22 -10.36
CA PHE A 325 -15.54 15.29 -11.46
C PHE A 325 -16.51 14.09 -11.44
N SER A 326 -17.79 14.33 -11.14
CA SER A 326 -18.79 13.27 -10.94
C SER A 326 -19.02 12.34 -12.14
N GLY A 327 -18.66 12.78 -13.35
CA GLY A 327 -18.73 11.97 -14.58
C GLY A 327 -17.62 10.94 -14.71
N ALA A 328 -16.51 11.08 -13.96
CA ALA A 328 -15.37 10.18 -14.04
C ALA A 328 -15.65 8.83 -13.36
N LYS A 329 -15.12 7.74 -13.93
CA LYS A 329 -15.11 6.44 -13.26
C LYS A 329 -14.07 6.43 -12.12
N LEU A 330 -14.43 5.81 -10.98
CA LEU A 330 -13.58 5.82 -9.79
C LEU A 330 -12.99 4.44 -9.51
N ILE A 331 -11.69 4.38 -9.24
CA ILE A 331 -10.99 3.23 -8.67
C ILE A 331 -10.41 3.63 -7.32
N GLY A 332 -10.82 2.96 -6.27
CA GLY A 332 -10.22 3.09 -4.94
C GLY A 332 -9.19 1.99 -4.71
N LEU A 333 -8.01 2.35 -4.23
CA LEU A 333 -6.96 1.43 -3.78
C LEU A 333 -6.77 1.59 -2.28
N THR A 334 -6.82 0.52 -1.53
CA THR A 334 -6.52 0.54 -0.09
C THR A 334 -6.06 -0.83 0.39
N ALA A 335 -5.26 -0.86 1.45
CA ALA A 335 -4.98 -2.08 2.21
C ALA A 335 -5.95 -2.25 3.40
N THR A 336 -6.61 -1.16 3.83
CA THR A 336 -7.41 -1.08 5.06
C THR A 336 -8.76 -0.42 4.78
N PRO A 337 -9.71 -1.16 4.18
CA PRO A 337 -11.03 -0.59 3.87
C PRO A 337 -11.85 -0.44 5.14
N VAL A 338 -12.30 0.79 5.44
CA VAL A 338 -13.27 1.06 6.50
C VAL A 338 -14.71 0.94 5.95
N PRO A 339 -15.74 0.75 6.80
CA PRO A 339 -17.13 0.58 6.34
C PRO A 339 -17.60 1.69 5.42
N GLU A 340 -17.27 2.93 5.69
CA GLU A 340 -17.64 4.10 4.90
C GLU A 340 -16.96 4.10 3.53
N THR A 341 -15.70 3.63 3.44
CA THR A 341 -15.02 3.44 2.15
C THR A 341 -15.78 2.44 1.29
N LYS A 342 -16.19 1.32 1.88
CA LYS A 342 -16.97 0.31 1.16
C LYS A 342 -18.29 0.89 0.67
N ALA A 343 -19.01 1.62 1.52
CA ALA A 343 -20.27 2.28 1.19
C ALA A 343 -20.09 3.32 0.07
N PHE A 344 -19.04 4.15 0.11
CA PHE A 344 -18.71 5.13 -0.92
C PHE A 344 -18.51 4.48 -2.30
N PHE A 345 -17.88 3.32 -2.35
CA PHE A 345 -17.72 2.52 -3.57
C PHE A 345 -18.90 1.57 -3.85
N ASN A 346 -20.09 1.83 -3.32
CA ASN A 346 -21.33 1.04 -3.51
C ASN A 346 -21.17 -0.44 -3.11
N ASN A 347 -20.25 -0.77 -2.21
CA ASN A 347 -19.80 -2.12 -1.86
C ASN A 347 -19.29 -2.94 -3.08
N ASN A 348 -18.94 -2.29 -4.18
CA ASN A 348 -18.35 -2.93 -5.36
C ASN A 348 -16.87 -3.22 -5.13
N ILE A 349 -16.59 -4.23 -4.31
CA ILE A 349 -15.24 -4.72 -4.01
C ILE A 349 -14.88 -5.74 -5.07
N ILE A 350 -14.03 -5.34 -6.03
CA ILE A 350 -13.64 -6.18 -7.18
C ILE A 350 -12.52 -7.16 -6.87
N VAL A 351 -11.72 -6.88 -5.85
CA VAL A 351 -10.69 -7.78 -5.31
C VAL A 351 -10.55 -7.54 -3.82
N ASN A 352 -10.42 -8.62 -3.04
CA ASN A 352 -10.13 -8.56 -1.61
C ASN A 352 -8.92 -9.45 -1.29
N TYR A 353 -7.72 -8.87 -1.46
CA TYR A 353 -6.45 -9.52 -1.19
C TYR A 353 -5.86 -9.01 0.12
N THR A 354 -6.18 -9.72 1.19
CA THR A 354 -5.79 -9.36 2.56
C THR A 354 -4.31 -9.64 2.83
N LEU A 355 -3.80 -9.15 3.97
CA LEU A 355 -2.42 -9.42 4.40
C LEU A 355 -2.20 -10.93 4.57
N GLU A 356 -3.16 -11.65 5.15
CA GLU A 356 -3.10 -13.09 5.36
C GLU A 356 -2.95 -13.84 4.04
N LYS A 357 -3.79 -13.53 3.03
CA LYS A 357 -3.65 -14.12 1.69
C LYS A 357 -2.27 -13.85 1.10
N SER A 358 -1.75 -12.63 1.29
CA SER A 358 -0.44 -12.25 0.76
C SER A 358 0.73 -12.98 1.42
N ILE A 359 0.60 -13.36 2.70
CA ILE A 359 1.57 -14.19 3.41
C ILE A 359 1.51 -15.63 2.89
N VAL A 360 0.31 -16.17 2.72
CA VAL A 360 0.09 -17.50 2.13
C VAL A 360 0.74 -17.63 0.76
N ASP A 361 0.60 -16.59 -0.08
CA ASP A 361 1.15 -16.55 -1.44
C ASP A 361 2.66 -16.21 -1.48
N GLY A 362 3.30 -16.00 -0.31
CA GLY A 362 4.73 -15.63 -0.22
C GLY A 362 5.06 -14.23 -0.75
N VAL A 363 4.06 -13.38 -0.92
CA VAL A 363 4.23 -11.97 -1.33
C VAL A 363 4.72 -11.12 -0.17
N ASN A 364 4.29 -11.45 1.04
CA ASN A 364 4.71 -10.83 2.29
C ASN A 364 5.21 -11.90 3.27
N VAL A 365 6.00 -11.47 4.26
CA VAL A 365 6.40 -12.31 5.39
C VAL A 365 5.49 -12.08 6.58
N ASP A 366 5.43 -13.08 7.47
CA ASP A 366 4.61 -13.03 8.66
C ASP A 366 5.22 -12.17 9.77
N CYS A 367 4.38 -11.83 10.75
CA CYS A 367 4.71 -11.03 11.90
C CYS A 367 4.79 -11.89 13.16
N ARG A 368 5.91 -11.84 13.87
CA ARG A 368 6.05 -12.41 15.22
C ARG A 368 6.07 -11.30 16.25
N VAL A 369 5.17 -11.37 17.23
CA VAL A 369 5.05 -10.35 18.26
C VAL A 369 5.92 -10.72 19.44
N TYR A 370 6.88 -9.86 19.79
CA TYR A 370 7.70 -9.94 20.99
C TYR A 370 7.32 -8.80 21.93
N ARG A 371 6.83 -9.12 23.12
CA ARG A 371 6.35 -8.14 24.09
C ARG A 371 7.40 -7.84 25.14
N ILE A 372 7.52 -6.55 25.51
CA ILE A 372 8.34 -6.08 26.61
C ILE A 372 7.43 -5.25 27.50
N LYS A 373 7.07 -5.78 28.68
CA LYS A 373 6.21 -5.12 29.65
C LYS A 373 7.04 -4.61 30.80
N THR A 374 6.93 -3.31 31.07
CA THR A 374 7.58 -2.67 32.21
C THR A 374 6.54 -2.13 33.19
N GLN A 375 6.95 -1.83 34.41
CA GLN A 375 6.06 -1.26 35.44
C GLN A 375 5.43 0.03 34.91
N ALA A 376 6.22 0.91 34.32
CA ALA A 376 5.73 2.19 33.81
C ALA A 376 4.72 2.03 32.65
N THR A 377 4.91 1.02 31.78
CA THR A 377 4.01 0.79 30.65
C THR A 377 2.70 0.10 31.03
N GLU A 378 2.66 -0.64 32.11
CA GLU A 378 1.45 -1.33 32.58
C GLU A 378 0.64 -0.52 33.59
N ASN A 379 1.30 0.08 34.57
CA ASN A 379 0.64 0.70 35.72
C ASN A 379 0.86 2.20 35.82
N GLY A 380 1.67 2.80 34.93
CA GLY A 380 2.16 4.16 35.15
C GLY A 380 3.22 4.21 36.27
N GLY A 381 3.39 5.37 36.87
CA GLY A 381 4.39 5.57 37.92
C GLY A 381 4.12 6.82 38.78
N ALA A 382 5.11 7.20 39.57
CA ALA A 382 5.06 8.40 40.36
C ALA A 382 6.32 9.25 40.16
N ILE A 383 6.15 10.56 40.20
CA ILE A 383 7.23 11.54 40.33
C ILE A 383 7.25 11.95 41.79
N LEU A 384 8.29 11.57 42.51
CA LEU A 384 8.35 11.83 43.96
C LEU A 384 8.65 13.31 44.26
N GLU A 385 8.23 13.74 45.44
CA GLU A 385 8.62 15.06 45.96
C GLU A 385 10.15 15.19 46.00
N GLY A 386 10.67 16.32 45.50
CA GLY A 386 12.10 16.61 45.44
C GLY A 386 12.80 16.08 44.15
N GLU A 387 12.16 15.23 43.37
CA GLU A 387 12.72 14.80 42.09
C GLU A 387 12.82 15.93 41.05
N LYS A 388 13.89 15.88 40.27
CA LYS A 388 14.10 16.85 39.17
C LYS A 388 13.38 16.41 37.91
N VAL A 389 12.66 17.34 37.32
CA VAL A 389 11.93 17.15 36.07
C VAL A 389 12.37 18.23 35.07
N LYS A 390 12.67 17.83 33.84
CA LYS A 390 12.79 18.77 32.72
C LYS A 390 11.41 19.02 32.15
N ARG A 391 10.89 20.21 32.31
CA ARG A 391 9.59 20.63 31.74
C ARG A 391 9.83 21.40 30.45
N GLU A 392 9.38 20.87 29.36
CA GLU A 392 9.43 21.49 28.04
C GLU A 392 8.06 22.02 27.63
N THR A 393 8.00 23.23 27.17
CA THR A 393 6.80 23.87 26.64
C THR A 393 6.62 23.45 25.19
N ARG A 394 5.58 22.69 24.85
CA ARG A 394 5.33 22.20 23.48
C ARG A 394 5.21 23.34 22.45
N TYR A 395 4.70 24.50 22.86
CA TYR A 395 4.48 25.64 21.97
C TYR A 395 5.77 26.40 21.61
N THR A 396 6.69 26.55 22.57
CA THR A 396 7.91 27.35 22.35
C THR A 396 9.19 26.56 22.34
N GLY A 397 9.15 25.27 22.71
CA GLY A 397 10.33 24.42 22.87
C GLY A 397 11.25 24.83 24.03
N LYS A 398 10.86 25.79 24.87
CA LYS A 398 11.65 26.20 26.04
C LYS A 398 11.67 25.11 27.09
N VAL A 399 12.88 24.73 27.53
CA VAL A 399 13.10 23.72 28.56
C VAL A 399 13.51 24.39 29.85
N GLN A 400 12.88 24.00 30.99
CA GLN A 400 13.21 24.43 32.34
C GLN A 400 13.38 23.21 33.23
N THR A 401 14.37 23.22 34.10
CA THR A 401 14.52 22.17 35.12
C THR A 401 13.79 22.65 36.38
N LEU A 402 12.83 21.85 36.82
CA LEU A 402 12.03 22.12 38.02
C LEU A 402 12.25 20.99 39.04
N ASN A 403 12.22 21.35 40.32
CA ASN A 403 12.09 20.36 41.39
C ASN A 403 10.61 20.13 41.68
N ASN A 404 10.18 18.87 41.69
CA ASN A 404 8.82 18.52 41.99
C ASN A 404 8.51 18.86 43.45
N GLN A 405 7.46 19.61 43.71
CA GLN A 405 7.11 20.09 45.04
C GLN A 405 6.21 19.12 45.81
N GLU A 406 5.50 18.21 45.11
CA GLU A 406 4.59 17.23 45.65
C GLU A 406 4.68 15.92 44.85
N THR A 407 4.44 14.78 45.46
CA THR A 407 4.38 13.49 44.75
C THR A 407 3.21 13.50 43.79
N LYS A 408 3.51 13.33 42.49
CA LYS A 408 2.55 13.31 41.41
C LYS A 408 2.54 11.94 40.75
N ASN A 409 1.40 11.26 40.73
CA ASN A 409 1.24 10.01 39.98
C ASN A 409 0.94 10.33 38.53
N TYR A 410 1.49 9.51 37.59
CA TYR A 410 1.14 9.54 36.19
C TYR A 410 0.60 8.21 35.76
N THR A 411 -0.35 8.27 34.82
CA THR A 411 -0.99 7.09 34.26
C THR A 411 -0.21 6.55 33.05
N ARG A 412 -0.54 5.33 32.66
CA ARG A 412 -0.04 4.72 31.45
C ARG A 412 -0.30 5.60 30.20
N GLU A 413 -1.47 6.24 30.13
CA GLU A 413 -1.87 7.11 29.02
C GLU A 413 -1.06 8.41 28.96
N GLU A 414 -0.54 8.88 30.08
CA GLU A 414 0.32 10.07 30.19
C GLU A 414 1.76 9.76 29.81
N LEU A 415 2.20 8.50 30.00
CA LEU A 415 3.54 8.03 29.63
C LEU A 415 3.76 8.20 28.12
N ASN A 416 4.88 8.77 27.78
CA ASN A 416 5.26 9.11 26.40
C ASN A 416 4.37 10.17 25.69
N ARG A 417 3.33 10.70 26.39
CA ARG A 417 2.52 11.85 25.91
C ARG A 417 2.94 13.15 26.59
N SER A 418 2.75 13.22 27.88
CA SER A 418 3.12 14.38 28.72
C SER A 418 4.31 14.09 29.62
N ILE A 419 4.58 12.84 29.92
CA ILE A 419 5.68 12.38 30.76
C ILE A 419 6.60 11.44 29.97
N VAL A 420 7.91 11.72 30.00
CA VAL A 420 8.95 10.88 29.40
C VAL A 420 9.81 10.30 30.52
N ASN A 421 9.92 8.97 30.58
CA ASN A 421 10.78 8.25 31.51
C ASN A 421 12.00 7.67 30.77
N PRO A 422 13.19 8.29 30.84
CA PRO A 422 14.38 7.76 30.14
C PRO A 422 14.80 6.36 30.62
N ALA A 423 14.55 6.02 31.90
CA ALA A 423 14.85 4.69 32.43
C ALA A 423 13.98 3.61 31.77
N GLN A 424 12.72 3.90 31.49
CA GLN A 424 11.82 3.00 30.73
C GLN A 424 12.34 2.78 29.31
N ILE A 425 12.74 3.84 28.60
CA ILE A 425 13.30 3.74 27.26
C ILE A 425 14.57 2.88 27.29
N LYS A 426 15.45 3.12 28.27
CA LYS A 426 16.70 2.38 28.43
C LYS A 426 16.45 0.91 28.69
N LEU A 427 15.56 0.59 29.63
CA LEU A 427 15.20 -0.78 29.98
C LEU A 427 14.63 -1.58 28.79
N ILE A 428 13.78 -0.94 27.97
CA ILE A 428 13.23 -1.57 26.76
C ILE A 428 14.35 -1.86 25.75
N LEU A 429 15.25 -0.91 25.52
CA LEU A 429 16.35 -1.07 24.56
C LEU A 429 17.39 -2.11 25.04
N GLU A 430 17.73 -2.14 26.33
CA GLU A 430 18.59 -3.16 26.94
C GLU A 430 17.94 -4.55 26.85
N THR A 431 16.65 -4.66 27.15
CA THR A 431 15.89 -5.90 27.01
C THR A 431 15.89 -6.39 25.55
N TYR A 432 15.69 -5.51 24.59
CA TYR A 432 15.77 -5.84 23.16
C TYR A 432 17.20 -6.25 22.75
N HIS A 433 18.21 -5.50 23.17
CA HIS A 433 19.64 -5.83 22.92
C HIS A 433 19.97 -7.25 23.37
N ASP A 434 19.56 -7.65 24.55
CA ASP A 434 19.82 -8.97 25.11
C ASP A 434 19.00 -10.08 24.44
N ALA A 435 17.75 -9.77 24.01
CA ALA A 435 16.84 -10.75 23.43
C ALA A 435 17.05 -10.99 21.93
N VAL A 436 17.66 -10.06 21.22
CA VAL A 436 17.70 -10.06 19.74
C VAL A 436 18.28 -11.34 19.15
N TYR A 437 19.39 -11.86 19.69
CA TYR A 437 20.04 -13.08 19.21
C TYR A 437 19.85 -14.27 20.15
N THR A 438 19.28 -14.06 21.33
CA THR A 438 19.03 -15.14 22.31
C THR A 438 17.60 -15.69 22.24
N GLU A 439 16.63 -14.87 21.81
CA GLU A 439 15.21 -15.22 21.79
C GLU A 439 14.55 -14.97 20.42
N MET A 440 14.95 -13.92 19.67
CA MET A 440 14.27 -13.52 18.45
C MET A 440 14.89 -14.13 17.19
N PHE A 441 16.16 -13.87 16.95
CA PHE A 441 16.90 -14.37 15.77
C PHE A 441 17.81 -15.55 16.17
N THR A 442 17.19 -16.65 16.56
CA THR A 442 17.84 -17.86 17.07
C THR A 442 18.28 -18.84 15.99
N ASP A 443 18.28 -18.43 14.71
CA ASP A 443 18.74 -19.28 13.61
C ASP A 443 20.23 -19.62 13.79
N PRO A 444 20.61 -20.92 13.86
CA PRO A 444 22.02 -21.32 14.00
C PRO A 444 22.92 -20.86 12.87
N GLN A 445 22.38 -20.56 11.69
CA GLN A 445 23.15 -20.04 10.54
C GLN A 445 23.39 -18.54 10.61
N ARG A 446 22.73 -17.84 11.55
CA ARG A 446 22.92 -16.42 11.76
C ARG A 446 23.90 -16.18 12.91
N GLU A 447 25.09 -15.73 12.61
CA GLU A 447 26.05 -15.33 13.64
C GLU A 447 25.53 -14.15 14.47
N ALA A 448 25.56 -14.29 15.80
CA ALA A 448 25.20 -13.21 16.71
C ALA A 448 26.26 -12.10 16.62
N ASN A 449 25.91 -10.98 16.01
CA ASN A 449 26.80 -9.83 15.86
C ASN A 449 25.99 -8.53 15.96
N LEU A 450 26.21 -7.77 17.01
CA LEU A 450 25.49 -6.52 17.27
C LEU A 450 25.89 -5.37 16.32
N ASP A 451 27.05 -5.40 15.69
CA ASP A 451 27.41 -4.44 14.64
C ASP A 451 26.49 -4.60 13.42
N TYR A 452 25.98 -5.81 13.21
CA TYR A 452 24.99 -6.14 12.19
C TYR A 452 23.61 -6.43 12.80
N LEU A 453 23.25 -5.67 13.85
CA LEU A 453 21.89 -5.72 14.43
C LEU A 453 20.83 -5.76 13.31
N PRO A 454 19.80 -6.60 13.38
CA PRO A 454 18.71 -6.59 12.40
C PRO A 454 18.18 -5.17 12.19
N LYS A 455 17.92 -4.79 10.92
CA LYS A 455 17.40 -3.44 10.66
C LYS A 455 16.12 -3.19 11.43
N THR A 456 16.16 -2.21 12.31
CA THR A 456 15.13 -1.91 13.31
C THR A 456 14.53 -0.53 13.06
N LEU A 457 13.21 -0.46 12.95
CA LEU A 457 12.45 0.79 12.88
C LEU A 457 11.68 0.99 14.17
N ILE A 458 11.98 2.06 14.90
CA ILE A 458 11.33 2.40 16.17
C ILE A 458 10.33 3.54 15.94
N PHE A 459 9.09 3.33 16.32
CA PHE A 459 8.06 4.36 16.30
C PHE A 459 7.98 5.10 17.63
N ALA A 460 8.34 6.37 17.59
CA ALA A 460 8.26 7.31 18.72
C ALA A 460 6.98 8.14 18.69
N LEU A 461 6.56 8.67 19.81
CA LEU A 461 5.35 9.48 19.93
C LEU A 461 5.49 10.85 19.24
N ASN A 462 6.61 11.54 19.50
CA ASN A 462 6.91 12.89 19.02
C ASN A 462 8.43 13.08 18.83
N GLU A 463 8.84 14.25 18.33
CA GLU A 463 10.24 14.61 18.03
C GLU A 463 11.17 14.48 19.23
N ASN A 464 10.73 14.90 20.42
CA ASN A 464 11.55 14.83 21.65
C ASN A 464 11.71 13.39 22.11
N HIS A 465 10.64 12.60 22.08
CA HIS A 465 10.72 11.17 22.39
C HIS A 465 11.68 10.47 21.41
N ALA A 466 11.60 10.79 20.10
CA ALA A 466 12.52 10.24 19.11
C ALA A 466 13.99 10.62 19.39
N THR A 467 14.25 11.86 19.81
CA THR A 467 15.59 12.33 20.17
C THR A 467 16.13 11.60 21.40
N ASN A 468 15.31 11.42 22.43
CA ASN A 468 15.68 10.67 23.63
C ASN A 468 15.98 9.20 23.32
N ILE A 469 15.14 8.56 22.48
CA ILE A 469 15.38 7.17 22.04
C ILE A 469 16.71 7.06 21.30
N VAL A 470 17.01 7.97 20.35
CA VAL A 470 18.29 7.97 19.61
C VAL A 470 19.48 8.10 20.54
N GLN A 471 19.41 9.02 21.51
CA GLN A 471 20.50 9.21 22.47
C GLN A 471 20.75 7.96 23.33
N ILE A 472 19.69 7.41 23.91
CA ILE A 472 19.76 6.23 24.77
C ILE A 472 20.16 4.99 23.96
N ALA A 473 19.67 4.85 22.74
CA ALA A 473 20.03 3.73 21.87
C ALA A 473 21.52 3.72 21.52
N LYS A 474 22.13 4.90 21.29
CA LYS A 474 23.59 4.99 21.08
C LYS A 474 24.40 4.50 22.29
N GLU A 475 23.95 4.82 23.48
CA GLU A 475 24.55 4.34 24.72
C GLU A 475 24.40 2.83 24.90
N VAL A 476 23.18 2.29 24.69
CA VAL A 476 22.87 0.87 24.89
C VAL A 476 23.59 -0.02 23.87
N PHE A 477 23.62 0.40 22.59
CA PHE A 477 24.28 -0.37 21.53
C PHE A 477 25.80 -0.09 21.42
N GLY A 478 26.34 0.84 22.23
CA GLY A 478 27.76 1.15 22.25
C GLY A 478 28.29 1.89 21.01
N HIS A 479 27.43 2.46 20.18
CA HIS A 479 27.77 3.18 18.95
C HIS A 479 27.52 4.68 19.13
N ASN A 480 28.58 5.43 19.44
CA ASN A 480 28.48 6.89 19.65
C ASN A 480 28.47 7.69 18.33
N ASP A 481 28.76 7.07 17.20
CA ASP A 481 28.68 7.74 15.91
C ASP A 481 27.22 7.90 15.43
N ASN A 482 27.04 8.88 14.52
CA ASN A 482 25.70 9.19 14.02
C ASN A 482 25.24 8.24 12.89
N ARG A 483 26.03 7.17 12.57
CA ARG A 483 25.68 6.27 11.46
C ARG A 483 24.76 5.14 11.90
N PHE A 484 25.03 4.52 13.04
CA PHE A 484 24.33 3.32 13.50
C PHE A 484 22.87 3.59 13.89
N VAL A 485 22.59 4.67 14.67
CA VAL A 485 21.26 5.09 15.10
C VAL A 485 20.98 6.51 14.65
N GLN A 486 19.91 6.72 13.88
CA GLN A 486 19.52 8.06 13.42
C GLN A 486 18.01 8.30 13.52
N LYS A 487 17.66 9.57 13.68
CA LYS A 487 16.29 10.06 13.61
C LYS A 487 15.87 10.33 12.16
N ILE A 488 14.72 9.81 11.74
CA ILE A 488 14.09 10.08 10.44
C ILE A 488 12.75 10.76 10.67
N THR A 489 12.78 12.09 10.68
CA THR A 489 11.60 12.95 10.92
C THR A 489 11.65 14.16 10.00
N TYR A 490 10.57 14.93 9.90
CA TYR A 490 10.51 16.14 9.08
C TYR A 490 11.56 17.20 9.47
N SER A 491 11.95 17.24 10.76
CA SER A 491 12.95 18.18 11.28
C SER A 491 14.40 17.71 11.08
N ALA A 492 14.65 16.49 10.61
CA ALA A 492 15.98 15.88 10.57
C ALA A 492 16.76 16.14 9.26
N GLY A 493 16.35 17.09 8.43
CA GLY A 493 16.97 17.39 7.12
C GLY A 493 16.33 16.63 5.96
N ASP A 494 17.12 16.19 4.95
CA ASP A 494 16.57 15.44 3.81
C ASP A 494 16.17 14.01 4.24
N SER A 495 14.91 13.89 4.65
CA SER A 495 14.34 12.63 5.10
C SER A 495 14.30 11.54 4.03
N ASN A 496 14.22 11.91 2.74
CA ASN A 496 14.25 10.94 1.64
C ASN A 496 15.64 10.30 1.50
N GLU A 497 16.69 11.11 1.66
CA GLU A 497 18.06 10.63 1.65
C GLU A 497 18.33 9.71 2.86
N LEU A 498 17.87 10.07 4.05
CA LEU A 498 17.99 9.23 5.25
C LEU A 498 17.26 7.88 5.09
N ILE A 499 16.07 7.88 4.48
CA ILE A 499 15.33 6.65 4.17
C ILE A 499 16.11 5.79 3.15
N ARG A 500 16.70 6.41 2.13
CA ARG A 500 17.53 5.73 1.14
C ARG A 500 18.77 5.10 1.79
N GLN A 501 19.45 5.85 2.68
CA GLN A 501 20.58 5.34 3.46
C GLN A 501 20.14 4.20 4.39
N PHE A 502 19.06 4.35 5.14
CA PHE A 502 18.54 3.28 6.00
C PHE A 502 18.22 2.00 5.22
N ARG A 503 17.74 2.11 3.98
CA ARG A 503 17.46 0.96 3.11
C ARG A 503 18.74 0.25 2.64
N ASN A 504 19.78 0.99 2.27
CA ASN A 504 20.91 0.46 1.50
C ASN A 504 22.24 0.36 2.28
N ASP A 505 22.40 1.18 3.32
CA ASP A 505 23.66 1.22 4.08
C ASP A 505 23.66 0.12 5.16
N LYS A 506 24.73 -0.69 5.18
CA LYS A 506 24.96 -1.76 6.17
C LYS A 506 25.22 -1.23 7.59
N ASP A 507 25.77 -0.02 7.71
CA ASP A 507 26.15 0.57 9.00
C ASP A 507 24.96 1.30 9.68
N PHE A 508 23.92 1.71 8.93
CA PHE A 508 22.72 2.32 9.49
C PHE A 508 21.72 1.23 9.93
N ARG A 509 21.72 0.87 11.22
CA ARG A 509 20.95 -0.26 11.76
C ARG A 509 19.61 0.11 12.38
N VAL A 510 19.53 1.23 13.10
CA VAL A 510 18.33 1.64 13.85
C VAL A 510 17.84 3.00 13.38
N ALA A 511 16.63 3.04 12.87
CA ALA A 511 15.92 4.27 12.51
C ALA A 511 14.82 4.58 13.52
N VAL A 512 14.75 5.82 14.01
CA VAL A 512 13.70 6.28 14.92
C VAL A 512 12.83 7.31 14.20
N THR A 513 11.52 7.09 14.16
CA THR A 513 10.58 7.97 13.44
C THR A 513 9.31 8.20 14.24
N CYS A 514 8.58 9.27 13.92
CA CYS A 514 7.25 9.52 14.51
C CYS A 514 6.13 9.04 13.57
N THR A 515 6.04 9.64 12.37
CA THR A 515 4.97 9.33 11.39
C THR A 515 5.48 9.28 9.96
N LEU A 516 6.64 9.88 9.66
CA LEU A 516 7.13 10.07 8.31
C LEU A 516 7.31 8.75 7.54
N VAL A 517 7.87 7.74 8.20
CA VAL A 517 8.12 6.41 7.61
C VAL A 517 6.88 5.49 7.69
N ALA A 518 5.81 5.93 8.36
CA ALA A 518 4.58 5.15 8.48
C ALA A 518 3.83 5.00 7.14
N THR A 519 4.00 5.94 6.20
CA THR A 519 3.32 5.94 4.91
C THR A 519 4.31 6.02 3.74
N GLY A 520 4.05 5.27 2.67
CA GLY A 520 4.68 5.44 1.36
C GLY A 520 6.13 5.00 1.18
N THR A 521 6.82 4.46 2.20
CA THR A 521 8.22 4.04 2.07
C THR A 521 8.38 2.53 1.95
N ASP A 522 9.18 2.05 1.00
CA ASP A 522 9.49 0.62 0.83
C ASP A 522 10.90 0.31 1.37
N ILE A 523 10.97 -0.36 2.53
CA ILE A 523 12.21 -0.76 3.19
C ILE A 523 12.21 -2.28 3.31
N LYS A 524 12.59 -2.98 2.24
CA LYS A 524 12.57 -4.45 2.18
C LYS A 524 13.45 -5.13 3.23
N PRO A 525 14.67 -4.65 3.55
CA PRO A 525 15.53 -5.29 4.55
C PRO A 525 15.13 -5.02 6.01
N LEU A 526 13.96 -4.42 6.26
CA LEU A 526 13.48 -4.17 7.62
C LEU A 526 13.06 -5.47 8.29
N GLU A 527 13.71 -5.83 9.39
CA GLU A 527 13.50 -7.09 10.10
C GLU A 527 12.80 -6.90 11.47
N VAL A 528 12.86 -5.70 12.05
CA VAL A 528 12.23 -5.39 13.33
C VAL A 528 11.47 -4.07 13.25
N VAL A 529 10.23 -4.09 13.71
CA VAL A 529 9.40 -2.90 13.92
C VAL A 529 9.08 -2.80 15.40
N MET A 530 9.54 -1.75 16.07
CA MET A 530 9.35 -1.55 17.50
C MET A 530 8.38 -0.40 17.77
N PHE A 531 7.37 -0.66 18.57
CA PHE A 531 6.42 0.34 19.03
C PHE A 531 6.77 0.82 20.43
N MET A 532 7.24 2.07 20.52
CA MET A 532 7.39 2.83 21.76
C MET A 532 6.32 3.92 21.88
N ARG A 533 5.27 3.82 21.09
CA ARG A 533 4.07 4.65 21.13
C ARG A 533 2.82 3.79 20.98
N ASP A 534 1.76 4.15 21.66
CA ASP A 534 0.46 3.56 21.40
C ASP A 534 -0.17 4.13 20.11
N VAL A 535 -0.94 3.30 19.41
CA VAL A 535 -1.63 3.61 18.18
C VAL A 535 -3.07 3.13 18.30
N ALA A 536 -4.00 4.06 18.52
CA ALA A 536 -5.43 3.75 18.65
C ALA A 536 -6.10 3.48 17.28
N SER A 537 -5.65 4.13 16.20
CA SER A 537 -6.21 3.97 14.85
C SER A 537 -5.76 2.67 14.21
N GLU A 538 -6.71 1.79 13.85
CA GLU A 538 -6.41 0.53 13.16
C GLU A 538 -5.72 0.75 11.80
N PRO A 539 -6.18 1.64 10.90
CA PRO A 539 -5.50 1.88 9.64
C PRO A 539 -4.05 2.32 9.81
N LEU A 540 -3.76 3.19 10.77
CA LEU A 540 -2.40 3.66 11.05
C LEU A 540 -1.54 2.51 11.60
N TYR A 541 -2.06 1.71 12.52
CA TYR A 541 -1.37 0.54 13.06
C TYR A 541 -1.01 -0.46 11.95
N VAL A 542 -1.96 -0.78 11.06
CA VAL A 542 -1.72 -1.71 9.94
C VAL A 542 -0.68 -1.15 8.97
N GLN A 543 -0.68 0.15 8.69
CA GLN A 543 0.34 0.80 7.86
C GLN A 543 1.74 0.75 8.49
N MET A 544 1.84 1.00 9.80
CA MET A 544 3.10 0.95 10.55
C MET A 544 3.64 -0.49 10.62
N LYS A 545 2.80 -1.45 11.01
CA LYS A 545 3.11 -2.90 11.00
C LYS A 545 3.50 -3.36 9.58
N GLY A 546 2.80 -2.87 8.58
CA GLY A 546 3.03 -3.17 7.16
C GLY A 546 4.41 -2.77 6.62
N ARG A 547 5.22 -2.03 7.37
CA ARG A 547 6.62 -1.73 6.98
C ARG A 547 7.51 -2.96 7.07
N GLY A 548 7.25 -3.86 8.02
CA GLY A 548 8.03 -5.09 8.23
C GLY A 548 7.70 -6.23 7.27
N VAL A 549 6.51 -6.27 6.68
CA VAL A 549 6.01 -7.43 5.95
C VAL A 549 6.69 -7.71 4.60
N ARG A 550 7.52 -6.81 4.08
CA ARG A 550 8.13 -6.93 2.76
C ARG A 550 9.09 -8.11 2.64
N THR A 551 8.97 -8.88 1.58
CA THR A 551 9.96 -9.90 1.21
C THR A 551 11.20 -9.25 0.58
N ILE A 552 12.34 -9.91 0.72
CA ILE A 552 13.62 -9.56 0.12
C ILE A 552 14.36 -10.83 -0.24
N GLY A 553 15.09 -10.84 -1.36
CA GLY A 553 15.95 -11.96 -1.71
C GLY A 553 17.12 -12.10 -0.74
N ASP A 554 17.53 -13.34 -0.44
CA ASP A 554 18.57 -13.64 0.56
C ASP A 554 19.90 -12.92 0.28
N GLU A 555 20.34 -12.89 -0.98
CA GLU A 555 21.55 -12.17 -1.39
C GLU A 555 21.42 -10.65 -1.16
N GLN A 556 20.27 -10.07 -1.51
CA GLN A 556 20.01 -8.65 -1.29
C GLN A 556 19.95 -8.31 0.20
N LEU A 557 19.42 -9.22 1.03
CA LEU A 557 19.41 -9.04 2.48
C LEU A 557 20.85 -9.06 3.03
N ARG A 558 21.68 -10.04 2.64
CA ARG A 558 23.10 -10.14 3.07
C ARG A 558 23.95 -8.95 2.66
N ASN A 559 23.62 -8.28 1.55
CA ASN A 559 24.32 -7.05 1.16
C ASN A 559 24.15 -5.91 2.17
N VAL A 560 23.05 -5.89 2.91
CA VAL A 560 22.72 -4.85 3.91
C VAL A 560 22.77 -5.37 5.34
N THR A 561 22.56 -6.67 5.57
CA THR A 561 22.67 -7.34 6.88
C THR A 561 23.54 -8.59 6.71
N PRO A 562 24.88 -8.44 6.76
CA PRO A 562 25.82 -9.49 6.36
C PRO A 562 25.67 -10.81 7.13
N ASN A 563 25.23 -10.78 8.39
CA ASN A 563 25.00 -11.96 9.20
C ASN A 563 23.58 -12.57 9.03
N ALA A 564 22.73 -11.99 8.19
CA ALA A 564 21.40 -12.54 7.92
C ALA A 564 21.48 -13.69 6.92
N TYR A 565 20.66 -14.72 7.11
CA TYR A 565 20.53 -15.83 6.17
C TYR A 565 19.36 -15.63 5.20
N SER A 566 18.14 -15.52 5.73
CA SER A 566 16.88 -15.25 5.02
C SER A 566 15.98 -14.37 5.87
N LYS A 567 14.94 -13.80 5.25
CA LYS A 567 13.86 -13.09 5.94
C LYS A 567 12.55 -13.85 5.82
N ASP A 568 12.31 -14.77 6.73
CA ASP A 568 11.10 -15.61 6.77
C ASP A 568 9.95 -14.94 7.54
N CYS A 569 10.29 -14.04 8.45
CA CYS A 569 9.34 -13.23 9.21
C CYS A 569 9.97 -11.88 9.55
N PHE A 570 9.18 -10.99 10.14
CA PHE A 570 9.70 -9.83 10.86
C PHE A 570 9.20 -9.85 12.30
N PHE A 571 9.93 -9.20 13.19
CA PHE A 571 9.53 -9.08 14.58
C PHE A 571 8.87 -7.74 14.85
N LEU A 572 7.69 -7.77 15.44
CA LEU A 572 7.05 -6.61 16.03
C LEU A 572 7.37 -6.59 17.51
N VAL A 573 8.21 -5.67 17.94
CA VAL A 573 8.51 -5.46 19.37
C VAL A 573 7.48 -4.49 19.95
N ASP A 574 6.61 -5.01 20.81
CA ASP A 574 5.57 -4.25 21.48
C ASP A 574 6.04 -3.87 22.89
N ALA A 575 6.43 -2.61 23.06
CA ALA A 575 6.91 -2.07 24.33
C ALA A 575 5.87 -1.23 25.10
N VAL A 576 4.62 -1.12 24.58
CA VAL A 576 3.57 -0.27 25.16
C VAL A 576 2.19 -0.92 25.15
N GLY A 577 2.10 -2.23 24.82
CA GLY A 577 0.84 -2.97 24.76
C GLY A 577 0.00 -2.62 23.52
N VAL A 578 0.62 -2.11 22.46
CA VAL A 578 -0.10 -1.71 21.23
C VAL A 578 -0.84 -2.88 20.58
N THR A 579 -0.41 -4.13 20.82
CA THR A 579 -1.04 -5.34 20.28
C THR A 579 -2.20 -5.86 21.13
N GLU A 580 -2.37 -5.35 22.34
CA GLU A 580 -3.37 -5.82 23.31
C GLU A 580 -4.62 -4.93 23.35
N HIS A 581 -4.52 -3.70 22.86
CA HIS A 581 -5.65 -2.76 22.87
C HIS A 581 -6.55 -2.99 21.65
N GLU A 582 -7.87 -2.90 21.88
CA GLU A 582 -8.84 -2.80 20.79
C GLU A 582 -8.52 -1.58 19.93
N LYS A 583 -8.38 -1.80 18.62
CA LYS A 583 -8.16 -0.72 17.68
C LYS A 583 -9.50 -0.16 17.26
N VAL A 584 -9.60 1.17 17.32
CA VAL A 584 -10.81 1.85 16.88
C VAL A 584 -10.72 1.97 15.36
N ILE A 585 -11.69 1.38 14.66
CA ILE A 585 -11.95 1.65 13.24
C ILE A 585 -12.59 3.04 13.19
N THR A 586 -11.83 4.07 13.52
CA THR A 586 -12.34 5.44 13.35
C THR A 586 -12.11 5.85 11.92
N SER A 587 -13.24 6.09 11.24
CA SER A 587 -13.25 7.08 10.17
C SER A 587 -12.61 8.37 10.66
N PRO A 588 -11.79 9.03 9.84
CA PRO A 588 -11.33 10.38 10.16
C PRO A 588 -12.47 11.37 10.45
N SER A 589 -13.73 11.03 10.12
CA SER A 589 -14.93 11.87 10.31
C SER A 589 -15.53 11.87 11.72
N GLU A 590 -15.30 10.85 12.56
CA GLU A 590 -15.80 10.90 13.94
C GLU A 590 -14.87 11.59 14.92
N GLY A 591 -13.62 11.86 14.53
CA GLY A 591 -12.74 12.79 15.22
C GLY A 591 -12.67 14.17 14.56
N ALA A 592 -13.24 14.33 13.39
CA ALA A 592 -13.53 15.59 12.72
C ALA A 592 -14.97 16.02 13.06
N THR A 593 -15.32 16.11 14.32
CA THR A 593 -15.98 17.34 14.72
C THR A 593 -15.21 18.45 14.04
N SER A 594 -15.85 19.22 13.16
CA SER A 594 -15.35 20.40 12.47
C SER A 594 -14.01 20.82 13.04
N LYS A 595 -12.91 20.73 12.26
CA LYS A 595 -11.62 21.20 12.76
C LYS A 595 -11.88 22.64 13.14
N LEU A 596 -12.23 22.82 14.38
CA LEU A 596 -12.44 24.07 15.03
C LEU A 596 -11.16 24.85 14.78
N MET A 597 -11.28 26.01 14.12
CA MET A 597 -10.26 27.01 13.96
C MET A 597 -9.21 26.93 15.07
N SER A 598 -7.93 26.96 14.77
CA SER A 598 -6.89 26.83 15.80
C SER A 598 -7.09 27.89 16.89
N LEU A 599 -6.69 27.64 18.14
CA LEU A 599 -6.80 28.64 19.19
C LEU A 599 -6.03 29.92 18.80
N LYS A 600 -4.88 29.77 18.13
CA LYS A 600 -4.07 30.89 17.64
C LYS A 600 -4.86 31.75 16.65
N GLU A 601 -5.43 31.12 15.63
CA GLU A 601 -6.24 31.80 14.63
C GLU A 601 -7.49 32.46 15.22
N LEU A 602 -8.17 31.76 16.16
CA LEU A 602 -9.31 32.34 16.89
C LEU A 602 -8.90 33.59 17.67
N LEU A 603 -7.78 33.54 18.40
CA LEU A 603 -7.25 34.69 19.15
C LEU A 603 -6.82 35.82 18.22
N GLU A 604 -6.24 35.52 17.07
CA GLU A 604 -5.91 36.54 16.06
C GLU A 604 -7.16 37.21 15.52
N LYS A 605 -8.20 36.48 15.14
CA LYS A 605 -9.48 37.05 14.66
C LYS A 605 -10.14 37.92 15.72
N ILE A 606 -10.16 37.46 16.98
CA ILE A 606 -10.71 38.21 18.11
C ILE A 606 -9.91 39.49 18.34
N THR A 607 -8.58 39.43 18.27
CA THR A 607 -7.70 40.59 18.41
C THR A 607 -7.94 41.64 17.31
N HIS A 608 -8.28 41.22 16.10
CA HIS A 608 -8.67 42.08 14.98
C HIS A 608 -10.14 42.57 15.06
N GLY A 609 -10.83 42.24 16.16
CA GLY A 609 -12.17 42.74 16.45
C GLY A 609 -13.32 41.95 15.85
N ASN A 610 -13.04 40.72 15.38
CA ASN A 610 -14.09 39.79 14.93
C ASN A 610 -14.66 39.03 16.14
N VAL A 611 -15.76 39.49 16.68
CA VAL A 611 -16.41 38.95 17.89
C VAL A 611 -17.80 38.43 17.59
N SER A 612 -17.97 37.63 16.54
CA SER A 612 -19.24 36.93 16.25
C SER A 612 -19.62 35.96 17.36
N ASP A 613 -20.91 35.65 17.49
CA ASP A 613 -21.43 34.73 18.50
C ASP A 613 -20.72 33.37 18.43
N ASP A 614 -20.46 32.87 17.22
CA ASP A 614 -19.79 31.59 17.01
C ASP A 614 -18.34 31.59 17.54
N TYR A 615 -17.59 32.68 17.28
CA TYR A 615 -16.20 32.81 17.79
C TYR A 615 -16.17 32.98 19.29
N LEU A 616 -17.12 33.71 19.86
CA LEU A 616 -17.22 33.89 21.31
C LEU A 616 -17.58 32.59 22.01
N ARG A 617 -18.59 31.83 21.49
CA ARG A 617 -18.94 30.49 22.02
C ARG A 617 -17.76 29.54 21.95
N LEU A 618 -17.02 29.54 20.83
CA LEU A 618 -15.87 28.71 20.64
C LEU A 618 -14.74 29.04 21.62
N LEU A 619 -14.47 30.36 21.82
CA LEU A 619 -13.49 30.80 22.78
C LEU A 619 -13.85 30.40 24.22
N ALA A 620 -15.09 30.64 24.65
CA ALA A 620 -15.58 30.26 25.97
C ALA A 620 -15.44 28.75 26.26
N SER A 621 -15.84 27.92 25.31
CA SER A 621 -15.69 26.46 25.42
C SER A 621 -14.22 26.03 25.55
N ARG A 622 -13.29 26.71 24.84
CA ARG A 622 -11.85 26.41 24.94
C ARG A 622 -11.24 26.87 26.23
N LEU A 623 -11.58 28.08 26.69
CA LEU A 623 -11.10 28.58 27.96
C LEU A 623 -11.53 27.69 29.14
N SER A 624 -12.79 27.26 29.13
CA SER A 624 -13.29 26.30 30.15
C SER A 624 -12.49 24.99 30.12
N ARG A 625 -12.26 24.42 28.94
CA ARG A 625 -11.48 23.19 28.78
C ARG A 625 -10.02 23.33 29.22
N ILE A 626 -9.37 24.45 28.87
CA ILE A 626 -7.97 24.73 29.29
C ILE A 626 -7.93 24.88 30.82
N SER A 627 -8.84 25.65 31.39
CA SER A 627 -8.92 25.86 32.84
C SER A 627 -9.08 24.58 33.63
N HIS A 628 -9.91 23.63 33.15
CA HIS A 628 -10.08 22.32 33.79
C HIS A 628 -8.85 21.42 33.72
N LYS A 629 -8.00 21.58 32.70
CA LYS A 629 -6.80 20.79 32.50
C LYS A 629 -5.55 21.34 33.19
N CYS A 630 -5.56 22.63 33.55
CA CYS A 630 -4.40 23.31 34.11
C CYS A 630 -4.26 23.06 35.61
N GLU A 631 -3.01 23.03 36.09
CA GLU A 631 -2.69 23.08 37.52
C GLU A 631 -3.08 24.43 38.14
N GLU A 632 -3.28 24.49 39.47
CA GLU A 632 -3.69 25.73 40.17
C GLU A 632 -2.71 26.88 39.92
N LYS A 633 -1.41 26.62 40.04
CA LYS A 633 -0.35 27.61 39.76
C LYS A 633 -0.40 28.23 38.35
N ASP A 634 -0.85 27.47 37.35
CA ASP A 634 -0.98 27.96 35.97
C ASP A 634 -2.25 28.81 35.81
N ARG A 635 -3.32 28.49 36.55
CA ARG A 635 -4.52 29.34 36.66
C ARG A 635 -4.21 30.65 37.32
N GLU A 636 -3.48 30.66 38.45
CA GLU A 636 -3.03 31.86 39.15
C GLU A 636 -2.14 32.73 38.26
N LYS A 637 -1.22 32.09 37.52
CA LYS A 637 -0.36 32.82 36.59
C LYS A 637 -1.16 33.45 35.47
N PHE A 638 -2.17 32.80 34.92
CA PHE A 638 -3.04 33.38 33.90
C PHE A 638 -3.80 34.59 34.48
N ILE A 639 -4.33 34.48 35.71
CA ILE A 639 -5.00 35.60 36.38
C ILE A 639 -4.04 36.78 36.56
N SER A 640 -2.77 36.56 36.84
CA SER A 640 -1.78 37.65 36.98
C SER A 640 -1.51 38.36 35.64
N LEU A 641 -1.70 37.68 34.50
CA LEU A 641 -1.48 38.22 33.15
C LEU A 641 -2.73 38.83 32.53
N ALA A 642 -3.91 38.27 32.79
CA ALA A 642 -5.19 38.67 32.20
C ALA A 642 -6.07 39.47 33.15
N TYR A 643 -5.72 39.53 34.46
CA TYR A 643 -6.46 40.18 35.55
C TYR A 643 -7.87 39.57 35.80
N ILE A 644 -8.17 38.42 35.24
CA ILE A 644 -9.44 37.71 35.38
C ILE A 644 -9.17 36.24 35.15
N SER A 645 -9.98 35.33 35.69
CA SER A 645 -9.83 33.87 35.42
C SER A 645 -10.36 33.47 34.04
N MET A 646 -9.83 32.37 33.49
CA MET A 646 -10.35 31.77 32.23
C MET A 646 -11.81 31.38 32.36
N MET A 647 -12.23 30.90 33.53
CA MET A 647 -13.62 30.51 33.79
C MET A 647 -14.56 31.71 33.87
N ASP A 648 -14.14 32.83 34.49
CA ASP A 648 -14.96 34.05 34.54
C ASP A 648 -15.14 34.64 33.13
N ILE A 649 -14.10 34.66 32.32
CA ILE A 649 -14.24 35.09 30.89
C ILE A 649 -15.24 34.18 30.17
N ALA A 650 -15.12 32.87 30.32
CA ALA A 650 -16.02 31.91 29.67
C ALA A 650 -17.46 32.08 30.14
N SER A 651 -17.69 32.23 31.47
CA SER A 651 -19.01 32.45 32.04
C SER A 651 -19.63 33.78 31.54
N ASN A 652 -18.88 34.87 31.58
CA ASN A 652 -19.34 36.16 31.08
C ASN A 652 -19.76 36.11 29.60
N ILE A 653 -19.02 35.38 28.77
CA ILE A 653 -19.36 35.18 27.35
C ILE A 653 -20.66 34.36 27.23
N PHE A 654 -20.80 33.25 27.96
CA PHE A 654 -22.02 32.44 27.89
C PHE A 654 -23.24 33.21 28.39
N ASP A 655 -23.12 33.93 29.51
CA ASP A 655 -24.20 34.70 30.10
C ASP A 655 -24.65 35.83 29.14
N ALA A 656 -23.70 36.51 28.52
CA ALA A 656 -24.01 37.56 27.53
C ALA A 656 -24.71 37.01 26.26
N LEU A 657 -24.33 35.83 25.81
CA LEU A 657 -24.87 35.27 24.57
C LEU A 657 -26.20 34.49 24.78
N GLU A 658 -26.44 33.94 25.96
CA GLU A 658 -27.63 33.12 26.24
C GLU A 658 -28.72 33.86 26.99
N GLN A 659 -28.36 34.73 27.90
CA GLN A 659 -29.30 35.44 28.77
C GLN A 659 -29.46 36.93 28.41
N GLY A 660 -28.67 37.44 27.45
CA GLY A 660 -28.64 38.86 27.10
C GLY A 660 -28.10 39.73 28.24
N PHE A 661 -27.42 39.14 29.21
CA PHE A 661 -26.81 39.83 30.35
C PHE A 661 -25.47 40.41 29.94
N LEU A 662 -25.33 41.72 30.02
CA LEU A 662 -24.09 42.43 29.79
C LEU A 662 -23.48 42.82 31.14
N PRO A 663 -22.15 42.59 31.39
CA PRO A 663 -21.46 43.11 32.56
C PRO A 663 -21.63 44.62 32.70
N GLU A 664 -21.78 45.13 33.93
CA GLU A 664 -22.06 46.55 34.25
C GLU A 664 -21.06 47.57 33.70
N TYR A 665 -19.88 47.14 33.27
CA TYR A 665 -18.82 47.97 32.68
C TYR A 665 -18.91 48.18 31.16
N ILE A 666 -19.91 47.61 30.47
CA ILE A 666 -20.07 47.70 29.03
C ILE A 666 -20.98 48.86 28.63
N ASN A 667 -20.51 49.70 27.72
CA ASN A 667 -21.26 50.83 27.23
C ASN A 667 -22.27 50.45 26.13
N VAL A 668 -23.56 50.60 26.39
CA VAL A 668 -24.70 50.07 25.60
C VAL A 668 -24.94 50.84 24.28
N ASN A 669 -24.23 51.94 24.01
CA ASN A 669 -24.52 52.81 22.86
C ASN A 669 -23.80 52.44 21.54
N GLU A 670 -22.93 51.39 21.56
CA GLU A 670 -22.27 50.87 20.36
C GLU A 670 -22.29 49.30 20.37
N PRO A 671 -23.17 48.67 19.62
CA PRO A 671 -23.38 47.20 19.68
C PRO A 671 -22.16 46.32 19.42
N ASN A 672 -21.18 46.77 18.67
CA ASN A 672 -19.91 46.08 18.42
C ASN A 672 -18.85 46.30 19.52
N THR A 673 -19.00 47.36 20.34
CA THR A 673 -18.07 47.68 21.43
C THR A 673 -18.33 46.76 22.63
N ASP A 674 -19.59 46.38 22.84
CA ASP A 674 -20.01 45.55 23.99
C ASP A 674 -19.42 44.13 23.92
N ARG A 675 -19.43 43.52 22.73
CA ARG A 675 -18.85 42.18 22.51
C ARG A 675 -17.32 42.20 22.63
N LYS A 676 -16.65 43.27 22.21
CA LYS A 676 -15.21 43.41 22.34
C LYS A 676 -14.80 43.53 23.81
N ALA A 677 -15.65 44.13 24.66
CA ALA A 677 -15.38 44.23 26.10
C ALA A 677 -15.34 42.86 26.80
N LEU A 678 -16.14 41.89 26.36
CA LEU A 678 -16.12 40.52 26.92
C LEU A 678 -14.76 39.80 26.74
N VAL A 679 -13.96 40.18 25.78
CA VAL A 679 -12.68 39.60 25.45
C VAL A 679 -11.49 40.55 25.61
N CYS A 680 -11.69 41.73 26.16
CA CYS A 680 -10.66 42.76 26.29
C CYS A 680 -9.46 42.29 27.13
N ASN A 681 -9.66 41.45 28.14
CA ASN A 681 -8.65 40.79 28.98
C ASN A 681 -7.77 39.78 28.23
N ILE A 682 -8.16 39.39 27.05
CA ILE A 682 -7.37 38.56 26.16
C ILE A 682 -6.87 39.42 24.97
N ALA A 683 -7.75 40.22 24.34
CA ALA A 683 -7.43 40.96 23.15
C ALA A 683 -6.32 42.02 23.38
N ASN A 684 -6.34 42.68 24.54
CA ASN A 684 -5.41 43.77 24.88
C ASN A 684 -4.12 43.28 25.59
N TYR A 685 -4.04 41.99 25.98
CA TYR A 685 -2.92 41.47 26.77
C TYR A 685 -2.18 40.37 25.98
N PRO A 686 -1.10 40.72 25.24
CA PRO A 686 -0.33 39.76 24.43
C PRO A 686 0.22 38.59 25.26
N ASP A 687 0.72 38.88 26.47
CA ASP A 687 1.30 37.86 27.35
C ASP A 687 0.26 36.83 27.82
N ALA A 688 -0.98 37.27 28.06
CA ALA A 688 -2.08 36.37 28.39
C ALA A 688 -2.45 35.46 27.20
N ARG A 689 -2.45 36.01 25.98
CA ARG A 689 -2.69 35.19 24.74
C ARG A 689 -1.60 34.18 24.53
N GLU A 690 -0.32 34.60 24.62
CA GLU A 690 0.81 33.66 24.49
C GLU A 690 0.74 32.56 25.53
N PHE A 691 0.41 32.92 26.76
CA PHE A 691 0.27 31.94 27.83
C PHE A 691 -0.91 30.99 27.63
N LEU A 692 -2.03 31.43 27.06
CA LEU A 692 -3.13 30.57 26.63
C LEU A 692 -2.70 29.55 25.56
N LEU A 693 -1.89 29.99 24.60
CA LEU A 693 -1.35 29.09 23.57
C LEU A 693 -0.41 28.05 24.18
N ILE A 694 0.40 28.46 25.15
CA ILE A 694 1.26 27.54 25.92
C ILE A 694 0.42 26.51 26.68
N LEU A 695 -0.60 26.93 27.40
CA LEU A 695 -1.48 26.05 28.19
C LEU A 695 -2.25 25.09 27.27
N ASN A 696 -2.76 25.59 26.13
CA ASN A 696 -3.46 24.77 25.16
C ASN A 696 -2.55 23.72 24.53
N ALA A 697 -1.30 24.04 24.20
CA ALA A 697 -0.31 23.10 23.67
C ALA A 697 0.15 22.08 24.73
N GLY A 698 0.19 22.49 26.00
CA GLY A 698 0.62 21.68 27.13
C GLY A 698 2.14 21.59 27.28
N PHE A 699 2.54 20.79 28.27
CA PHE A 699 3.94 20.58 28.62
C PHE A 699 4.35 19.12 28.42
N ILE A 700 5.67 18.89 28.27
CA ILE A 700 6.29 17.56 28.34
C ILE A 700 7.21 17.58 29.55
N GLU A 701 7.04 16.65 30.47
CA GLU A 701 7.88 16.49 31.63
C GLU A 701 8.78 15.25 31.45
N THR A 702 10.10 15.44 31.48
CA THR A 702 11.09 14.35 31.43
C THR A 702 11.68 14.11 32.80
N LEU A 703 11.58 12.91 33.31
CA LEU A 703 12.08 12.48 34.63
C LEU A 703 13.62 12.48 34.64
N MET A 704 14.23 12.82 35.81
CA MET A 704 15.67 12.90 35.97
C MET A 704 16.13 12.52 37.38
N PRO A 705 16.73 11.37 37.57
CA PRO A 705 16.63 10.12 36.79
C PRO A 705 15.30 9.45 37.06
N GLY A 706 14.71 8.81 36.06
CA GLY A 706 13.55 7.96 36.26
C GLY A 706 13.97 6.54 36.65
N GLU A 707 13.06 5.79 37.24
CA GLU A 707 13.21 4.35 37.49
C GLU A 707 12.12 3.56 36.76
N ASP A 708 12.45 2.34 36.33
CA ASP A 708 11.47 1.39 35.80
C ASP A 708 11.97 -0.05 36.04
N THR A 709 11.06 -1.01 36.07
CA THR A 709 11.37 -2.43 36.25
C THR A 709 10.67 -3.28 35.19
N LEU A 710 11.37 -4.32 34.73
CA LEU A 710 10.83 -5.28 33.81
C LEU A 710 9.82 -6.19 34.52
N ILE A 711 8.58 -6.24 34.00
CA ILE A 711 7.56 -7.18 34.49
C ILE A 711 7.67 -8.50 33.74
N SER A 712 7.69 -8.45 32.40
CA SER A 712 7.80 -9.65 31.58
C SER A 712 8.36 -9.31 30.18
N LYS A 713 8.94 -10.34 29.54
CA LYS A 713 9.35 -10.29 28.15
C LYS A 713 9.07 -11.62 27.47
N GLY A 714 8.85 -11.63 26.17
CA GLY A 714 8.72 -12.85 25.38
C GLY A 714 7.63 -12.82 24.32
N PHE A 715 7.43 -13.98 23.67
CA PHE A 715 6.40 -14.17 22.67
C PHE A 715 5.02 -14.40 23.32
N SER A 716 3.96 -14.13 22.56
CA SER A 716 2.59 -14.33 23.03
C SER A 716 2.22 -15.81 23.13
N GLN A 717 2.15 -16.34 24.34
CA GLN A 717 1.72 -17.72 24.59
C GLN A 717 0.23 -17.93 24.28
N GLU A 718 -0.62 -16.94 24.54
CA GLU A 718 -2.06 -17.03 24.25
C GLU A 718 -2.35 -17.18 22.75
N GLU A 719 -1.64 -16.43 21.93
CA GLU A 719 -1.79 -16.51 20.48
C GLU A 719 -1.28 -17.84 19.94
N ALA A 720 -0.16 -18.33 20.45
CA ALA A 720 0.38 -19.65 20.13
C ALA A 720 -0.60 -20.75 20.52
N GLN A 721 -1.17 -20.69 21.73
CA GLN A 721 -2.16 -21.65 22.24
C GLN A 721 -3.43 -21.65 21.38
N THR A 722 -3.97 -20.47 21.05
CA THR A 722 -5.15 -20.36 20.19
C THR A 722 -4.91 -20.96 18.81
N THR A 723 -3.73 -20.69 18.23
CA THR A 723 -3.36 -21.19 16.88
C THR A 723 -3.22 -22.71 16.86
N THR A 724 -2.53 -23.28 17.85
CA THR A 724 -2.33 -24.75 17.92
C THR A 724 -3.62 -25.47 18.24
N SER A 725 -4.44 -24.96 19.17
CA SER A 725 -5.74 -25.58 19.48
C SER A 725 -6.70 -25.54 18.28
N ALA A 726 -6.69 -24.43 17.51
CA ALA A 726 -7.49 -24.34 16.29
C ALA A 726 -7.01 -25.32 15.20
N PHE A 727 -5.68 -25.50 15.07
CA PHE A 727 -5.11 -26.47 14.13
C PHE A 727 -5.44 -27.91 14.52
N GLU A 728 -5.32 -28.26 15.79
CA GLU A 728 -5.68 -29.58 16.33
C GLU A 728 -7.17 -29.87 16.08
N ALA A 729 -8.05 -28.91 16.36
CA ALA A 729 -9.48 -29.04 16.09
C ALA A 729 -9.76 -29.25 14.59
N TYR A 730 -9.10 -28.48 13.71
CA TYR A 730 -9.23 -28.65 12.26
C TYR A 730 -8.79 -30.03 11.80
N CYS A 731 -7.65 -30.52 12.27
CA CYS A 731 -7.18 -31.86 11.91
C CYS A 731 -8.17 -32.94 12.37
N GLU A 732 -8.73 -32.80 13.57
CA GLU A 732 -9.71 -33.77 14.11
C GLU A 732 -11.03 -33.76 13.35
N GLU A 733 -11.53 -32.59 12.97
CA GLU A 733 -12.76 -32.41 12.21
C GLU A 733 -12.67 -33.00 10.78
N HIS A 734 -11.52 -32.82 10.11
CA HIS A 734 -11.34 -33.19 8.71
C HIS A 734 -10.54 -34.49 8.49
N LYS A 735 -10.24 -35.25 9.54
CA LYS A 735 -9.40 -36.47 9.48
C LYS A 735 -9.94 -37.56 8.56
N ASP A 736 -11.25 -37.63 8.36
CA ASP A 736 -11.90 -38.62 7.49
C ASP A 736 -12.17 -38.08 6.07
N GLU A 737 -12.20 -36.73 5.90
CA GLU A 737 -12.54 -36.09 4.64
C GLU A 737 -11.31 -35.82 3.78
N ILE A 738 -10.16 -35.48 4.39
CA ILE A 738 -8.91 -35.18 3.68
C ILE A 738 -8.04 -36.41 3.65
N GLU A 739 -7.79 -36.94 2.45
CA GLU A 739 -7.07 -38.19 2.25
C GLU A 739 -5.71 -38.25 2.96
N ALA A 740 -4.91 -37.20 2.88
CA ALA A 740 -3.62 -37.16 3.56
C ALA A 740 -3.77 -37.16 5.10
N LEU A 741 -4.77 -36.48 5.67
CA LEU A 741 -5.06 -36.51 7.11
C LEU A 741 -5.50 -37.92 7.55
N ARG A 742 -6.38 -38.57 6.77
CA ARG A 742 -6.85 -39.94 7.00
C ARG A 742 -5.70 -40.94 7.04
N ILE A 743 -4.78 -40.82 6.08
CA ILE A 743 -3.60 -41.71 5.99
C ILE A 743 -2.67 -41.51 7.19
N ILE A 744 -2.41 -40.25 7.57
CA ILE A 744 -1.56 -39.91 8.72
C ILE A 744 -2.22 -40.37 10.03
N TYR A 745 -3.53 -40.13 10.18
CA TYR A 745 -4.29 -40.53 11.37
C TYR A 745 -4.27 -42.04 11.59
N ASN A 746 -4.56 -42.82 10.53
CA ASN A 746 -4.61 -44.28 10.59
C ASN A 746 -3.23 -44.90 10.74
N ASN A 747 -2.15 -44.24 10.33
CA ASN A 747 -0.75 -44.67 10.46
C ASN A 747 -0.48 -46.08 9.93
N GLN A 748 -1.16 -46.48 8.85
CA GLN A 748 -1.11 -47.84 8.29
C GLN A 748 -0.02 -48.03 7.23
N GLY A 749 0.83 -47.05 7.00
CA GLY A 749 1.92 -47.13 6.03
C GLY A 749 1.48 -46.89 4.57
N GLU A 750 0.29 -46.35 4.35
CA GLU A 750 -0.17 -45.95 3.01
C GLU A 750 0.73 -44.85 2.40
N PRO A 751 0.88 -44.81 1.06
CA PRO A 751 1.73 -43.82 0.40
C PRO A 751 1.22 -42.37 0.63
N LEU A 752 2.08 -41.50 1.13
CA LEU A 752 1.86 -40.03 1.21
C LEU A 752 2.65 -39.36 0.09
N THR A 753 1.99 -39.17 -1.06
CA THR A 753 2.63 -38.61 -2.25
C THR A 753 2.80 -37.11 -2.14
N TYR A 754 3.71 -36.54 -2.96
CA TYR A 754 3.89 -35.12 -3.11
C TYR A 754 2.57 -34.37 -3.36
N THR A 755 1.75 -34.90 -4.28
CA THR A 755 0.46 -34.27 -4.63
C THR A 755 -0.51 -34.24 -3.46
N MET A 756 -0.61 -35.29 -2.66
CA MET A 756 -1.46 -35.33 -1.47
C MET A 756 -0.99 -34.36 -0.39
N LEU A 757 0.32 -34.29 -0.17
CA LEU A 757 0.89 -33.35 0.81
C LEU A 757 0.70 -31.90 0.37
N LYS A 758 0.82 -31.62 -0.94
CA LYS A 758 0.59 -30.29 -1.49
C LYS A 758 -0.88 -29.89 -1.43
N ASP A 759 -1.80 -30.82 -1.69
CA ASP A 759 -3.24 -30.60 -1.51
C ASP A 759 -3.59 -30.30 -0.03
N LEU A 760 -3.01 -31.07 0.89
CA LEU A 760 -3.18 -30.80 2.33
C LEU A 760 -2.62 -29.43 2.71
N GLU A 761 -1.42 -29.07 2.26
CA GLU A 761 -0.84 -27.75 2.49
C GLU A 761 -1.78 -26.63 2.01
N ASN A 762 -2.32 -26.76 0.81
CA ASN A 762 -3.23 -25.79 0.23
C ASN A 762 -4.56 -25.69 1.01
N LYS A 763 -5.13 -26.82 1.43
CA LYS A 763 -6.35 -26.84 2.25
C LYS A 763 -6.13 -26.22 3.62
N LEU A 764 -5.00 -26.49 4.27
CA LEU A 764 -4.61 -25.86 5.53
C LEU A 764 -4.48 -24.34 5.38
N LYS A 765 -3.76 -23.87 4.36
CA LYS A 765 -3.61 -22.45 4.05
C LYS A 765 -4.94 -21.76 3.72
N PHE A 766 -5.85 -22.48 3.05
CA PHE A 766 -7.19 -21.97 2.76
C PHE A 766 -8.06 -21.87 4.01
N ALA A 767 -7.96 -22.83 4.93
CA ALA A 767 -8.70 -22.83 6.18
C ALA A 767 -8.27 -21.68 7.12
N SER A 768 -6.96 -21.44 7.23
CA SER A 768 -6.40 -20.33 7.99
C SER A 768 -4.99 -19.97 7.53
N SER A 769 -4.70 -18.69 7.41
CA SER A 769 -3.34 -18.19 7.15
C SER A 769 -2.33 -18.59 8.25
N LYS A 770 -2.84 -18.81 9.46
CA LYS A 770 -2.04 -19.28 10.62
C LYS A 770 -1.66 -20.77 10.51
N PHE A 771 -2.29 -21.55 9.63
CA PHE A 771 -1.95 -22.97 9.42
C PHE A 771 -0.80 -23.17 8.42
N ASN A 772 0.07 -22.20 8.32
CA ASN A 772 1.35 -22.34 7.63
C ASN A 772 2.31 -23.19 8.47
N THR A 773 3.07 -24.07 7.80
CA THR A 773 4.02 -25.02 8.43
C THR A 773 4.98 -24.31 9.40
N SER A 774 5.57 -23.19 8.98
CA SER A 774 6.53 -22.44 9.80
C SER A 774 5.88 -21.80 11.02
N LEU A 775 4.66 -21.25 10.87
CA LEU A 775 3.92 -20.63 11.97
C LEU A 775 3.46 -21.64 13.01
N LEU A 776 2.92 -22.76 12.56
CA LEU A 776 2.51 -23.85 13.44
C LEU A 776 3.69 -24.41 14.24
N TRP A 777 4.83 -24.61 13.55
CA TRP A 777 6.06 -25.08 14.18
C TRP A 777 6.53 -24.14 15.30
N ASN A 778 6.53 -22.83 15.01
CA ASN A 778 6.90 -21.82 16.00
C ASN A 778 5.88 -21.71 17.14
N SER A 779 4.58 -21.82 16.85
CA SER A 779 3.55 -21.80 17.90
C SER A 779 3.72 -22.97 18.87
N TYR A 780 3.98 -24.17 18.34
CA TYR A 780 4.30 -25.32 19.21
C TYR A 780 5.62 -25.12 19.97
N ALA A 781 6.63 -24.49 19.36
CA ALA A 781 7.91 -24.20 20.05
C ALA A 781 7.75 -23.18 21.19
N ILE A 782 6.84 -22.21 21.06
CA ILE A 782 6.52 -21.25 22.13
C ILE A 782 5.83 -21.96 23.31
N ILE A 783 4.91 -22.90 23.01
CA ILE A 783 4.17 -23.63 24.06
C ILE A 783 5.06 -24.67 24.74
N ASN A 784 5.81 -25.44 23.96
CA ASN A 784 6.61 -26.56 24.41
C ASN A 784 8.06 -26.52 23.87
N PRO A 785 8.89 -25.58 24.31
CA PRO A 785 10.23 -25.35 23.74
C PRO A 785 11.15 -26.56 23.85
N GLN A 786 10.96 -27.42 24.86
CA GLN A 786 11.78 -28.63 25.04
C GLN A 786 11.36 -29.81 24.15
N MET A 787 10.13 -29.77 23.61
CA MET A 787 9.57 -30.85 22.77
C MET A 787 9.64 -30.54 21.30
N VAL A 788 10.04 -29.35 20.91
CA VAL A 788 10.13 -28.91 19.52
C VAL A 788 11.58 -28.63 19.15
N LYS A 789 12.07 -29.32 18.11
CA LYS A 789 13.40 -29.10 17.57
C LYS A 789 13.35 -28.13 16.42
N HIS A 790 14.18 -27.09 16.49
CA HIS A 790 14.28 -26.10 15.41
C HIS A 790 15.07 -26.65 14.24
N SER A 791 14.58 -26.33 13.02
CA SER A 791 15.26 -26.67 11.78
C SER A 791 16.55 -25.88 11.61
N SER A 792 17.62 -26.55 11.14
CA SER A 792 18.97 -25.97 11.03
C SER A 792 19.33 -25.50 9.62
N THR A 793 18.64 -25.99 8.59
CA THR A 793 18.91 -25.64 7.18
C THR A 793 17.63 -25.16 6.48
N LYS A 794 17.80 -24.50 5.32
CA LYS A 794 16.67 -24.06 4.49
C LYS A 794 15.86 -25.24 3.97
N GLU A 795 16.54 -26.25 3.47
CA GLU A 795 15.94 -27.47 2.95
C GLU A 795 15.11 -28.19 4.02
N GLU A 796 15.59 -28.20 5.27
CA GLU A 796 14.86 -28.73 6.40
C GLU A 796 13.58 -27.93 6.70
N LYS A 797 13.65 -26.61 6.66
CA LYS A 797 12.49 -25.72 6.90
C LYS A 797 11.42 -25.84 5.81
N GLU A 798 11.86 -25.95 4.55
CA GLU A 798 10.97 -26.01 3.38
C GLU A 798 10.46 -27.41 3.06
N ALA A 799 10.91 -28.44 3.78
CA ALA A 799 10.49 -29.82 3.54
C ALA A 799 8.97 -29.98 3.72
N LEU A 800 8.28 -30.38 2.66
CA LEU A 800 6.82 -30.60 2.66
C LEU A 800 6.40 -31.70 3.66
N THR A 801 7.29 -32.64 3.95
CA THR A 801 7.09 -33.68 4.97
C THR A 801 6.98 -33.14 6.39
N ASN A 802 7.33 -31.89 6.65
CA ASN A 802 7.11 -31.24 7.93
C ASN A 802 5.61 -31.17 8.29
N ILE A 803 4.72 -31.10 7.28
CA ILE A 803 3.28 -31.17 7.49
C ILE A 803 2.88 -32.51 8.13
N ILE A 804 3.52 -33.61 7.72
CA ILE A 804 3.26 -34.94 8.31
C ILE A 804 3.61 -34.92 9.80
N GLN A 805 4.74 -34.31 10.16
CA GLN A 805 5.17 -34.23 11.54
C GLN A 805 4.27 -33.32 12.38
N LEU A 806 3.83 -32.19 11.85
CA LEU A 806 2.86 -31.32 12.51
C LEU A 806 1.52 -32.01 12.75
N VAL A 807 0.98 -32.70 11.75
CA VAL A 807 -0.28 -33.43 11.88
C VAL A 807 -0.14 -34.59 12.88
N ARG A 808 0.99 -35.33 12.86
CA ARG A 808 1.26 -36.38 13.85
C ARG A 808 1.37 -35.83 15.26
N TYR A 809 1.98 -34.65 15.42
CA TYR A 809 2.09 -34.00 16.72
C TYR A 809 0.72 -33.53 17.20
N ALA A 810 -0.11 -32.97 16.31
CA ALA A 810 -1.49 -32.59 16.62
C ALA A 810 -2.38 -33.78 17.02
N PHE A 811 -2.18 -34.96 16.42
CA PHE A 811 -2.84 -36.20 16.78
C PHE A 811 -2.17 -36.95 17.96
N HIS A 812 -1.17 -36.36 18.62
CA HIS A 812 -0.42 -36.95 19.73
C HIS A 812 0.23 -38.31 19.40
N GLN A 813 0.57 -38.55 18.12
CA GLN A 813 1.23 -39.77 17.66
C GLN A 813 2.75 -39.75 17.86
N ILE A 814 3.32 -38.58 18.05
CA ILE A 814 4.73 -38.33 18.35
C ILE A 814 4.85 -37.42 19.56
N GLU A 815 5.85 -37.72 20.43
CA GLU A 815 6.11 -36.92 21.63
C GLU A 815 6.92 -35.64 21.32
N ARG A 816 7.79 -35.70 20.30
CA ARG A 816 8.66 -34.59 19.89
C ARG A 816 8.37 -34.18 18.46
N LEU A 817 8.27 -32.88 18.24
CA LEU A 817 8.13 -32.29 16.93
C LEU A 817 9.53 -32.05 16.34
N GLU A 818 9.92 -32.86 15.37
CA GLU A 818 11.19 -32.75 14.64
C GLU A 818 11.01 -33.08 13.15
N SER A 819 11.80 -32.44 12.30
CA SER A 819 11.79 -32.70 10.86
C SER A 819 12.32 -34.10 10.54
N LEU A 820 11.78 -34.70 9.48
CA LEU A 820 12.30 -35.98 8.97
C LEU A 820 13.64 -35.82 8.25
N TYR A 821 13.92 -34.62 7.73
CA TYR A 821 15.07 -34.36 6.86
C TYR A 821 16.43 -34.64 7.52
N PRO A 822 16.77 -34.18 8.75
CA PRO A 822 18.04 -34.44 9.39
C PRO A 822 18.30 -35.94 9.66
N SER A 823 17.25 -36.72 9.92
CA SER A 823 17.37 -38.14 10.21
C SER A 823 17.34 -39.03 8.95
N ALA A 824 17.11 -38.45 7.77
CA ALA A 824 16.94 -39.16 6.52
C ALA A 824 18.15 -40.02 6.16
N ASN A 825 19.36 -39.53 6.33
CA ASN A 825 20.59 -40.27 6.06
C ASN A 825 20.76 -41.47 7.01
N GLN A 826 20.46 -41.27 8.30
CA GLN A 826 20.49 -42.38 9.27
C GLN A 826 19.43 -43.46 8.91
N ARG A 827 18.22 -43.06 8.55
CA ARG A 827 17.14 -43.93 8.11
C ARG A 827 17.51 -44.67 6.84
N PHE A 828 18.14 -44.00 5.89
CA PHE A 828 18.63 -44.60 4.66
C PHE A 828 19.65 -45.71 4.95
N ASN A 829 20.65 -45.44 5.80
CA ASN A 829 21.67 -46.44 6.17
C ASN A 829 21.06 -47.67 6.89
N LEU A 830 20.08 -47.45 7.77
CA LEU A 830 19.34 -48.51 8.45
C LEU A 830 18.51 -49.33 7.44
N TRP A 831 17.87 -48.68 6.47
CA TRP A 831 17.13 -49.37 5.41
C TRP A 831 18.04 -50.23 4.56
N CYS A 832 19.23 -49.77 4.16
CA CYS A 832 20.20 -50.54 3.44
C CYS A 832 20.62 -51.82 4.21
N GLY A 833 20.82 -51.69 5.54
CA GLY A 833 21.23 -52.82 6.38
C GLY A 833 20.13 -53.85 6.70
N GLN A 834 18.84 -53.49 6.56
CA GLN A 834 17.70 -54.32 6.91
C GLN A 834 16.97 -54.92 5.68
N ASN A 835 17.46 -54.67 4.48
CA ASN A 835 16.85 -55.17 3.25
C ASN A 835 17.03 -56.70 3.17
N GLN A 836 15.96 -57.41 2.92
CA GLN A 836 15.97 -58.90 2.86
C GLN A 836 16.88 -59.46 1.74
N ARG A 837 17.15 -58.65 0.72
CA ARG A 837 18.14 -58.93 -0.33
C ARG A 837 19.24 -57.87 -0.25
N PRO A 838 20.54 -58.25 -0.18
CA PRO A 838 21.63 -57.32 -0.19
C PRO A 838 21.58 -56.47 -1.46
N LEU A 839 21.58 -55.16 -1.30
CA LEU A 839 21.68 -54.23 -2.42
C LEU A 839 23.09 -54.17 -2.95
N THR A 840 23.24 -54.03 -4.27
CA THR A 840 24.54 -53.78 -4.89
C THR A 840 25.03 -52.36 -4.61
N GLU A 841 26.36 -52.13 -4.72
CA GLU A 841 26.92 -50.79 -4.57
C GLU A 841 26.30 -49.78 -5.55
N GLU A 842 26.00 -50.20 -6.78
CA GLU A 842 25.34 -49.37 -7.80
C GLU A 842 23.89 -49.03 -7.36
N GLN A 843 23.13 -49.96 -6.81
CA GLN A 843 21.78 -49.73 -6.30
C GLN A 843 21.78 -48.77 -5.09
N ILE A 844 22.74 -48.96 -4.17
CA ILE A 844 22.90 -48.06 -3.03
C ILE A 844 23.24 -46.63 -3.51
N GLY A 845 24.17 -46.53 -4.47
CA GLY A 845 24.59 -45.22 -5.01
C GLY A 845 23.46 -44.44 -5.68
N VAL A 846 22.62 -45.08 -6.48
CA VAL A 846 21.46 -44.40 -7.12
C VAL A 846 20.36 -44.06 -6.10
N MET A 847 20.10 -44.90 -5.11
CA MET A 847 19.13 -44.65 -4.06
C MET A 847 19.61 -43.54 -3.09
N GLN A 848 20.93 -43.41 -2.87
CA GLN A 848 21.52 -42.33 -2.08
C GLN A 848 21.31 -40.96 -2.71
N GLN A 849 21.10 -40.87 -4.01
CA GLN A 849 20.75 -39.58 -4.68
C GLN A 849 19.29 -39.19 -4.50
N VAL A 850 18.41 -40.09 -4.04
CA VAL A 850 16.94 -39.89 -3.99
C VAL A 850 16.42 -39.77 -2.57
N PHE A 851 17.13 -40.25 -1.54
CA PHE A 851 16.60 -40.29 -0.18
C PHE A 851 16.30 -38.89 0.37
N SER A 852 17.08 -37.90 0.02
CA SER A 852 16.83 -36.49 0.41
C SER A 852 15.58 -35.93 -0.24
N TYR A 853 15.30 -36.29 -1.49
CA TYR A 853 14.06 -35.95 -2.17
C TYR A 853 12.84 -36.54 -1.46
N ILE A 854 12.91 -37.83 -1.07
CA ILE A 854 11.84 -38.51 -0.31
C ILE A 854 11.65 -37.83 1.05
N ALA A 855 12.72 -37.49 1.74
CA ALA A 855 12.66 -36.80 3.05
C ALA A 855 12.03 -35.42 2.97
N SER A 856 12.19 -34.73 1.84
CA SER A 856 11.61 -33.40 1.62
C SER A 856 10.18 -33.46 1.09
N ASN A 857 9.88 -34.37 0.14
CA ASN A 857 8.66 -34.33 -0.68
C ASN A 857 7.69 -35.49 -0.43
N GLY A 858 8.08 -36.45 0.39
CA GLY A 858 7.25 -37.62 0.68
C GLY A 858 7.48 -38.80 -0.28
N TYR A 859 6.47 -39.64 -0.39
CA TYR A 859 6.51 -40.85 -1.23
C TYR A 859 6.72 -40.49 -2.69
N CYS A 860 7.66 -41.18 -3.36
CA CYS A 860 7.93 -40.92 -4.77
C CYS A 860 7.97 -42.22 -5.59
N THR A 861 7.68 -42.09 -6.89
CA THR A 861 7.75 -43.13 -7.92
C THR A 861 8.76 -42.74 -8.99
N ILE A 862 9.16 -43.71 -9.84
CA ILE A 862 9.99 -43.44 -11.01
C ILE A 862 9.38 -42.41 -11.93
N THR A 863 8.05 -42.32 -11.98
CA THR A 863 7.36 -41.34 -12.82
C THR A 863 7.59 -39.92 -12.32
N GLU A 864 7.48 -39.68 -11.01
CA GLU A 864 7.73 -38.35 -10.41
C GLU A 864 9.21 -37.97 -10.50
N ILE A 865 10.12 -38.90 -10.30
CA ILE A 865 11.56 -38.66 -10.49
C ILE A 865 11.85 -38.27 -11.94
N LYS A 866 11.23 -38.99 -12.92
CA LYS A 866 11.40 -38.73 -14.35
C LYS A 866 10.94 -37.30 -14.76
N ASP A 867 9.88 -36.80 -14.14
CA ASP A 867 9.37 -35.46 -14.41
C ASP A 867 10.35 -34.37 -13.92
N ASN A 868 11.13 -34.67 -12.87
CA ASN A 868 12.16 -33.79 -12.33
C ASN A 868 13.53 -33.99 -12.96
N ASP A 869 14.01 -35.25 -13.05
CA ASP A 869 15.30 -35.62 -13.65
C ASP A 869 15.19 -36.92 -14.41
N LYS A 870 15.16 -36.83 -15.75
CA LYS A 870 15.09 -37.98 -16.65
C LYS A 870 16.31 -38.91 -16.57
N THR A 871 17.49 -38.33 -16.28
CA THR A 871 18.75 -39.06 -16.18
C THR A 871 18.78 -39.94 -14.94
N GLN A 872 18.35 -39.38 -13.81
CA GLN A 872 18.25 -40.10 -12.54
C GLN A 872 17.22 -41.23 -12.58
N ALA A 873 16.05 -41.01 -13.19
CA ALA A 873 15.05 -42.06 -13.41
C ALA A 873 15.60 -43.19 -14.26
N ALA A 874 16.36 -42.91 -15.33
CA ALA A 874 16.97 -43.92 -16.19
C ALA A 874 18.06 -44.71 -15.45
N GLN A 875 18.85 -44.08 -14.60
CA GLN A 875 19.88 -44.76 -13.76
C GLN A 875 19.23 -45.70 -12.74
N LEU A 876 18.14 -45.30 -12.08
CA LEU A 876 17.37 -46.14 -11.18
C LEU A 876 16.79 -47.37 -11.88
N ILE A 877 16.13 -47.18 -13.04
CA ILE A 877 15.57 -48.30 -13.81
C ILE A 877 16.66 -49.30 -14.22
N ARG A 878 17.84 -48.80 -14.63
CA ARG A 878 18.99 -49.63 -15.03
C ARG A 878 19.56 -50.42 -13.84
N ALA A 879 19.81 -49.74 -12.72
CA ALA A 879 20.42 -50.34 -11.53
C ALA A 879 19.55 -51.45 -10.92
N PHE A 880 18.22 -51.32 -11.00
CA PHE A 880 17.27 -52.33 -10.51
C PHE A 880 16.77 -53.29 -11.58
N GLY A 881 17.17 -53.14 -12.85
CA GLY A 881 16.83 -54.05 -13.94
C GLY A 881 15.38 -53.99 -14.40
N GLY A 882 14.64 -52.94 -14.03
CA GLY A 882 13.26 -52.70 -14.46
C GLY A 882 12.52 -51.64 -13.66
N LYS A 883 11.54 -51.00 -14.29
CA LYS A 883 10.74 -49.94 -13.67
C LYS A 883 10.02 -50.41 -12.41
N ASN A 884 9.34 -51.54 -12.46
CA ASN A 884 8.53 -52.06 -11.34
C ASN A 884 9.39 -52.37 -10.11
N ILE A 885 10.58 -52.97 -10.30
CA ILE A 885 11.50 -53.31 -9.22
C ILE A 885 12.07 -52.04 -8.58
N ALA A 886 12.36 -51.02 -9.41
CA ALA A 886 12.80 -49.71 -8.92
C ALA A 886 11.69 -48.97 -8.15
N ASP A 887 10.43 -49.06 -8.62
CA ASP A 887 9.26 -48.50 -7.90
C ASP A 887 9.02 -49.21 -6.57
N GLU A 888 9.19 -50.56 -6.49
CA GLU A 888 9.12 -51.29 -5.23
C GLU A 888 10.21 -50.87 -4.23
N ALA A 889 11.44 -50.68 -4.70
CA ALA A 889 12.53 -50.21 -3.87
C ALA A 889 12.31 -48.77 -3.36
N LEU A 890 11.83 -47.85 -4.22
CA LEU A 890 11.47 -46.51 -3.84
C LEU A 890 10.31 -46.49 -2.84
N SER A 891 9.30 -47.32 -3.03
CA SER A 891 8.17 -47.51 -2.11
C SER A 891 8.65 -47.99 -0.74
N SER A 892 9.50 -49.01 -0.71
CA SER A 892 10.08 -49.56 0.51
C SER A 892 10.91 -48.52 1.27
N LEU A 893 11.77 -47.74 0.55
CA LEU A 893 12.56 -46.67 1.16
C LEU A 893 11.66 -45.50 1.68
N SER A 894 10.65 -45.09 0.90
CA SER A 894 9.71 -44.07 1.29
C SER A 894 8.95 -44.41 2.56
N GLN A 895 8.42 -45.65 2.64
CA GLN A 895 7.77 -46.15 3.85
C GLN A 895 8.71 -46.17 5.04
N PHE A 896 9.96 -46.55 4.82
CA PHE A 896 10.96 -46.57 5.89
C PHE A 896 11.30 -45.17 6.42
N ILE A 897 11.49 -44.19 5.52
CA ILE A 897 11.81 -42.82 5.90
C ILE A 897 10.63 -42.17 6.60
N ILE A 898 9.41 -42.37 6.09
CA ILE A 898 8.23 -41.64 6.59
C ILE A 898 7.68 -42.26 7.87
N TYR A 899 7.60 -43.61 7.95
CA TYR A 899 6.80 -44.27 9.01
C TYR A 899 7.63 -44.93 10.11
N ARG A 900 8.89 -45.24 9.86
CA ARG A 900 9.64 -45.98 10.89
C ARG A 900 10.12 -45.07 12.00
N LYS A 901 9.82 -45.44 13.27
CA LYS A 901 10.42 -44.80 14.43
C LYS A 901 11.90 -45.19 14.54
N ILE A 902 12.80 -44.25 14.67
CA ILE A 902 14.18 -44.45 15.10
C ILE A 902 14.14 -44.49 16.63
N ALA A 903 14.59 -45.56 17.24
CA ALA A 903 14.65 -45.72 18.70
C ALA A 903 15.76 -44.84 19.28
#